data_53078260f8dc1f874010d4bbaf58190a
#
_entry.id   53078260f8dc1f874010d4bbaf58190a
#
_cell.length_a   1.000
_cell.length_b   1.000
_cell.length_c   1.000
_cell.angle_alpha   90.00
_cell.angle_beta   90.00
_cell.angle_gamma   90.00
#
_symmetry.space_group_name_H-M   'P 1'
#
loop_
_entity.id
_entity.type
_entity.pdbx_description
1 polymer ?
#
loop_
_entity_poly.entity_id
_entity_poly.type
_entity_poly.pdbx_seq_one_letter_code
_entity_poly.pdbx_strand_id
1 'polypeptide(L)'
;MAKFKTRARAVDMLGRQQIANVSTAISELFKNAHDAYADHAEVDYFRTDNLLVIRDDGIGMTKDDFENRWLVLGTESKYTVQNITASNYRPPEKPVRAVMGEKGIGRLAIGLLGDQVLVLTRARREDGLHDLVMCFIHWGLFEVPAINLDEIEIPIRVISGNKLPTDIEVGNLVSEFKNNVELLESKNTDYDFSKIFKDLDDFQVDPDNLQSFLGGISLAELSGTHFFVAPANSTILAEIELDKRNNKRDFSKYLLGFCNSTFLETSEPPIKTAFRYWQTDFDNDDLLTHGEFFTQEELDYSDHRIFGSIDEYGQFLGSVRIYENQVDDYIIPWQESGGKLTDCGSFDLEFGFVHGVQRESRLEPSEWKRLSDKLNLIGGIYVYRDRIRILPYGNPDVDWLEIELRRTKSAYYYVFSHRLIFGAVKLSREYNGNLKEKAGREGFQQDKAYRQLKSILINIFNQLAADFFRDDGEHAEYYVVRKKELEKLELARRKREKQVLTKRKNLSGSLDGFFQRSQQGLPKLEIENIRNRIKHRMDSAAKISDPDEAAIALLDAEKEANKRLSELQEGYRIAKPRGVGLSRQLQRDWEAYTTESQRLENEIFKPFAEEISRQLGDIATQARIYIDQRKRLQSLINELAENEKKSVRSEARSLTNTAEETRKAATKVARDAIHELQNTISKVEADFASKDFNELSPEQTEQVRKDFETRIESVSKKNTESLSRIRDVLTSVAENMKVDPDITQIDMMEAMDEELETLREQVDTDADLVQLGLAVAVINHEFEATIKGVRRSLRELRPWADLNSNLAPLYQEIRNNFDHLDGHLNLFTPLQRRLYRKPIEIKGSDILHYVKTLFDVRLKRHGVQLAATENFTDMATHGFPSTLYPVFVNIIDNAIFWLKDLQGEKQIKLDSDGKSFFISNTGPGIHARDYESVFEQGFSRKPGGRGLGLFISRKALRKEGMDINIVPSDSPVGVTFQITWSNE
;
A
#
# COMPACT_ATOMS: atom_id res chain seq x y z
N MET A 1 40.79 -24.71 50.61
CA MET A 1 39.34 -24.57 50.34
C MET A 1 39.16 -24.51 48.83
N ALA A 2 38.22 -25.28 48.27
CA ALA A 2 37.87 -25.24 46.87
C ALA A 2 37.03 -24.01 46.59
N LYS A 3 37.24 -23.35 45.40
CA LYS A 3 36.46 -22.21 44.93
C LYS A 3 35.81 -22.58 43.60
N PHE A 4 34.62 -22.09 43.33
CA PHE A 4 34.03 -22.16 41.99
C PHE A 4 34.93 -21.40 40.99
N LYS A 5 35.17 -22.00 39.82
CA LYS A 5 35.88 -21.36 38.70
C LYS A 5 34.89 -21.24 37.52
N THR A 6 34.92 -20.12 36.82
CA THR A 6 34.02 -19.85 35.67
C THR A 6 34.79 -20.01 34.36
N ARG A 7 34.36 -20.93 33.52
CA ARG A 7 34.87 -21.07 32.15
C ARG A 7 34.24 -20.00 31.26
N ALA A 8 34.98 -19.52 30.27
CA ALA A 8 34.49 -18.56 29.29
C ALA A 8 33.16 -18.99 28.65
N ARG A 9 32.99 -20.29 28.35
CA ARG A 9 31.77 -20.86 27.79
C ARG A 9 30.51 -20.59 28.62
N ALA A 10 30.62 -20.28 29.90
CA ALA A 10 29.47 -19.92 30.71
C ALA A 10 28.79 -18.62 30.22
N VAL A 11 29.56 -17.69 29.65
CA VAL A 11 29.03 -16.45 29.04
C VAL A 11 28.18 -16.75 27.79
N ASP A 12 28.69 -17.61 26.92
CA ASP A 12 27.96 -18.08 25.73
C ASP A 12 26.65 -18.82 26.11
N MET A 13 26.71 -19.74 27.10
CA MET A 13 25.54 -20.48 27.59
C MET A 13 24.49 -19.57 28.25
N LEU A 14 24.90 -18.52 28.94
CA LEU A 14 23.97 -17.60 29.62
C LEU A 14 23.42 -16.51 28.64
N GLY A 15 24.18 -16.19 27.60
CA GLY A 15 23.81 -15.20 26.58
C GLY A 15 23.17 -15.83 25.35
N ARG A 16 23.98 -16.21 24.38
CA ARG A 16 23.56 -16.67 23.04
C ARG A 16 22.59 -17.86 23.07
N GLN A 17 22.85 -18.86 23.92
CA GLN A 17 22.05 -20.10 23.96
C GLN A 17 20.71 -19.96 24.70
N GLN A 18 20.50 -18.89 25.48
CA GLN A 18 19.22 -18.69 26.18
C GLN A 18 18.24 -17.80 25.46
N ILE A 19 18.68 -17.04 24.43
CA ILE A 19 17.82 -16.14 23.68
C ILE A 19 17.26 -16.87 22.48
N ALA A 20 15.93 -16.87 22.33
CA ALA A 20 15.21 -17.72 21.38
C ALA A 20 15.54 -17.41 19.91
N ASN A 21 15.63 -16.13 19.54
CA ASN A 21 15.86 -15.69 18.15
C ASN A 21 16.41 -14.26 18.10
N VAL A 22 16.76 -13.81 16.90
CA VAL A 22 17.30 -12.47 16.60
C VAL A 22 16.34 -11.36 17.00
N SER A 23 15.05 -11.48 16.69
CA SER A 23 14.04 -10.48 17.05
C SER A 23 13.93 -10.29 18.56
N THR A 24 14.03 -11.37 19.35
CA THR A 24 14.08 -11.31 20.81
C THR A 24 15.35 -10.61 21.30
N ALA A 25 16.50 -10.86 20.66
CA ALA A 25 17.75 -10.18 21.00
C ALA A 25 17.64 -8.66 20.80
N ILE A 26 17.10 -8.22 19.67
CA ILE A 26 16.86 -6.79 19.37
C ILE A 26 15.90 -6.18 20.39
N SER A 27 14.80 -6.89 20.71
CA SER A 27 13.83 -6.44 21.73
C SER A 27 14.49 -6.26 23.11
N GLU A 28 15.43 -7.13 23.50
CA GLU A 28 16.19 -6.96 24.75
C GLU A 28 17.11 -5.73 24.74
N LEU A 29 17.71 -5.41 23.58
CA LEU A 29 18.51 -4.19 23.42
C LEU A 29 17.63 -2.94 23.49
N PHE A 30 16.44 -2.95 22.92
CA PHE A 30 15.45 -1.87 23.07
C PHE A 30 15.02 -1.70 24.54
N LYS A 31 14.85 -2.80 25.30
CA LYS A 31 14.57 -2.73 26.75
C LYS A 31 15.75 -2.14 27.51
N ASN A 32 16.99 -2.46 27.13
CA ASN A 32 18.18 -1.87 27.76
C ASN A 32 18.25 -0.37 27.48
N ALA A 33 17.94 0.07 26.25
CA ALA A 33 17.84 1.49 25.91
C ALA A 33 16.74 2.19 26.72
N HIS A 34 15.57 1.57 26.87
CA HIS A 34 14.49 2.07 27.73
C HIS A 34 14.96 2.23 29.18
N ASP A 35 15.64 1.23 29.76
CA ASP A 35 16.19 1.27 31.11
C ASP A 35 17.28 2.33 31.27
N ALA A 36 17.98 2.68 30.16
CA ALA A 36 18.94 3.77 30.08
C ALA A 36 18.31 5.15 29.82
N TYR A 37 17.00 5.29 29.91
CA TYR A 37 16.26 6.52 29.64
C TYR A 37 16.43 7.08 28.23
N ALA A 38 16.68 6.24 27.20
CA ALA A 38 16.71 6.66 25.81
C ALA A 38 15.33 7.13 25.33
N ASP A 39 15.28 8.14 24.46
CA ASP A 39 14.08 8.55 23.73
C ASP A 39 13.97 7.84 22.39
N HIS A 40 15.12 7.42 21.84
CA HIS A 40 15.22 6.70 20.58
C HIS A 40 16.11 5.48 20.73
N ALA A 41 15.70 4.39 20.10
CA ALA A 41 16.50 3.20 19.88
C ALA A 41 16.35 2.74 18.43
N GLU A 42 17.44 2.79 17.69
CA GLU A 42 17.43 2.58 16.25
C GLU A 42 18.35 1.42 15.88
N VAL A 43 17.88 0.62 14.94
CA VAL A 43 18.65 -0.46 14.32
C VAL A 43 18.78 -0.16 12.84
N ASP A 44 19.97 -0.19 12.31
CA ASP A 44 20.30 0.00 10.90
C ASP A 44 21.06 -1.22 10.39
N TYR A 45 20.51 -1.96 9.44
CA TYR A 45 21.17 -3.09 8.81
C TYR A 45 21.57 -2.75 7.38
N PHE A 46 22.88 -2.68 7.15
CA PHE A 46 23.49 -2.44 5.84
C PHE A 46 23.76 -3.78 5.14
N ARG A 47 23.00 -4.05 4.10
CA ARG A 47 23.09 -5.32 3.35
C ARG A 47 24.44 -5.49 2.64
N THR A 48 24.95 -4.40 2.03
CA THR A 48 26.20 -4.43 1.24
C THR A 48 27.42 -4.82 2.08
N ASP A 49 27.49 -4.32 3.30
CA ASP A 49 28.63 -4.51 4.19
C ASP A 49 28.38 -5.59 5.23
N ASN A 50 27.17 -6.17 5.23
CA ASN A 50 26.68 -7.10 6.25
C ASN A 50 26.93 -6.55 7.66
N LEU A 51 26.62 -5.25 7.83
CA LEU A 51 26.85 -4.50 9.06
C LEU A 51 25.50 -4.21 9.73
N LEU A 52 25.41 -4.50 11.01
CA LEU A 52 24.28 -4.11 11.85
C LEU A 52 24.75 -3.04 12.82
N VAL A 53 24.08 -1.88 12.84
CA VAL A 53 24.34 -0.78 13.77
C VAL A 53 23.11 -0.63 14.66
N ILE A 54 23.33 -0.64 15.98
CA ILE A 54 22.27 -0.44 16.97
C ILE A 54 22.65 0.76 17.82
N ARG A 55 21.77 1.74 17.90
CA ARG A 55 22.02 3.02 18.54
C ARG A 55 20.93 3.40 19.52
N ASP A 56 21.30 3.94 20.66
CA ASP A 56 20.40 4.62 21.59
C ASP A 56 20.98 5.97 22.05
N ASP A 57 20.10 6.88 22.45
CA ASP A 57 20.41 8.20 23.01
C ASP A 57 20.22 8.24 24.55
N GLY A 58 20.40 7.10 25.21
CA GLY A 58 20.28 6.98 26.65
C GLY A 58 21.38 7.68 27.45
N ILE A 59 21.43 7.41 28.75
CA ILE A 59 22.43 8.05 29.67
C ILE A 59 23.87 7.56 29.45
N GLY A 60 24.08 6.53 28.64
CA GLY A 60 25.37 5.94 28.33
C GLY A 60 26.15 5.44 29.58
N MET A 61 27.41 5.01 29.35
CA MET A 61 28.27 4.43 30.39
C MET A 61 29.60 5.17 30.44
N THR A 62 30.09 5.44 31.66
CA THR A 62 31.48 5.81 31.91
C THR A 62 32.38 4.59 31.78
N LYS A 63 33.71 4.77 31.72
CA LYS A 63 34.67 3.66 31.72
C LYS A 63 34.47 2.76 32.98
N ASP A 64 34.23 3.35 34.13
CA ASP A 64 33.97 2.62 35.37
C ASP A 64 32.67 1.82 35.32
N ASP A 65 31.59 2.43 34.81
CA ASP A 65 30.32 1.71 34.57
C ASP A 65 30.50 0.55 33.58
N PHE A 66 31.32 0.73 32.54
CA PHE A 66 31.57 -0.33 31.58
C PHE A 66 32.34 -1.50 32.18
N GLU A 67 33.47 -1.22 32.84
CA GLU A 67 34.32 -2.25 33.47
C GLU A 67 33.64 -2.96 34.66
N ASN A 68 33.03 -2.21 35.58
CA ASN A 68 32.52 -2.72 36.83
C ASN A 68 31.04 -3.12 36.84
N ARG A 69 30.33 -2.89 35.74
CA ARG A 69 28.91 -3.22 35.62
C ARG A 69 28.56 -3.94 34.32
N TRP A 70 28.99 -3.36 33.16
CA TRP A 70 28.61 -3.96 31.89
C TRP A 70 29.35 -5.26 31.62
N LEU A 71 30.60 -5.37 31.98
CA LEU A 71 31.41 -6.60 31.86
C LEU A 71 31.17 -7.60 33.02
N VAL A 72 30.53 -7.23 34.10
CA VAL A 72 30.32 -8.09 35.28
C VAL A 72 28.98 -8.83 35.15
N LEU A 73 29.01 -10.15 35.12
CA LEU A 73 27.80 -10.98 35.01
C LEU A 73 27.08 -11.14 36.38
N GLY A 74 25.74 -11.11 36.35
CA GLY A 74 24.95 -11.36 37.56
C GLY A 74 24.95 -10.22 38.58
N THR A 75 25.09 -8.98 38.11
CA THR A 75 25.07 -7.80 38.97
C THR A 75 23.69 -7.58 39.59
N GLU A 76 23.65 -7.34 40.92
CA GLU A 76 22.42 -6.97 41.67
C GLU A 76 22.05 -5.50 41.53
N SER A 77 22.73 -4.73 40.63
CA SER A 77 22.64 -3.27 40.53
C SER A 77 21.24 -2.71 40.27
N LYS A 78 20.28 -3.54 39.90
CA LYS A 78 18.88 -3.16 39.68
C LYS A 78 17.92 -3.47 40.80
N TYR A 79 18.37 -4.14 41.88
CA TYR A 79 17.50 -4.63 42.98
C TYR A 79 17.56 -3.83 44.30
N THR A 80 18.52 -2.96 44.51
CA THR A 80 18.69 -2.29 45.79
C THR A 80 18.02 -0.93 45.84
N VAL A 81 16.83 -0.88 46.39
CA VAL A 81 16.03 0.38 46.58
C VAL A 81 16.62 1.29 47.70
N GLN A 82 17.61 0.83 48.46
CA GLN A 82 18.07 1.57 49.67
C GLN A 82 19.46 2.22 49.58
N ASN A 83 20.23 2.01 48.53
CA ASN A 83 21.51 2.74 48.39
C ASN A 83 21.61 3.41 47.04
N ILE A 84 21.24 4.69 47.01
CA ILE A 84 21.52 5.62 45.88
C ILE A 84 23.05 5.82 45.87
N THR A 85 23.77 4.88 45.26
CA THR A 85 25.15 5.13 44.86
C THR A 85 25.12 5.78 43.48
N ALA A 86 26.17 6.56 43.13
CA ALA A 86 26.31 7.40 41.92
C ALA A 86 25.95 6.76 40.56
N SER A 87 25.44 5.55 40.58
CA SER A 87 25.11 4.70 39.42
C SER A 87 23.67 4.75 38.91
N ASN A 88 22.78 5.40 39.64
CA ASN A 88 21.37 5.49 39.27
C ASN A 88 21.03 6.92 38.80
N TYR A 89 21.90 7.50 37.96
CA TYR A 89 21.61 8.78 37.35
C TYR A 89 20.33 8.69 36.51
N ARG A 90 19.39 9.54 36.82
CA ARG A 90 18.18 9.78 36.04
C ARG A 90 18.23 11.23 35.58
N PRO A 91 18.04 11.52 34.28
CA PRO A 91 17.86 12.88 33.82
C PRO A 91 16.71 13.57 34.60
N PRO A 92 16.93 14.74 35.21
CA PRO A 92 15.92 15.40 36.05
C PRO A 92 14.60 15.67 35.32
N GLU A 93 14.67 15.88 34.03
CA GLU A 93 13.56 16.16 33.12
C GLU A 93 12.71 14.94 32.77
N LYS A 94 13.20 13.70 33.06
CA LYS A 94 12.50 12.48 32.67
C LYS A 94 11.73 11.85 33.82
N PRO A 95 10.50 11.33 33.57
CA PRO A 95 9.76 10.59 34.60
C PRO A 95 10.49 9.31 34.98
N VAL A 96 10.18 8.78 36.16
CA VAL A 96 10.70 7.46 36.58
C VAL A 96 10.18 6.39 35.66
N ARG A 97 11.07 5.59 35.07
CA ARG A 97 10.74 4.43 34.26
C ARG A 97 10.87 3.15 35.08
N ALA A 98 9.93 2.21 34.89
CA ALA A 98 10.06 0.89 35.46
C ALA A 98 11.23 0.14 34.81
N VAL A 99 12.09 -0.49 35.59
CA VAL A 99 13.25 -1.23 35.08
C VAL A 99 12.78 -2.55 34.46
N MET A 100 13.08 -2.79 33.19
CA MET A 100 12.66 -4.00 32.47
C MET A 100 13.65 -5.16 32.62
N GLY A 101 14.93 -4.88 32.75
CA GLY A 101 15.99 -5.90 32.86
C GLY A 101 16.17 -6.41 34.26
N GLU A 102 15.66 -7.60 34.59
CA GLU A 102 15.75 -8.19 35.95
C GLU A 102 17.02 -9.01 36.20
N LYS A 103 17.59 -9.65 35.16
CA LYS A 103 18.55 -10.74 35.33
C LYS A 103 20.02 -10.35 35.10
N GLY A 104 20.28 -9.15 34.63
CA GLY A 104 21.62 -8.66 34.31
C GLY A 104 22.37 -9.40 33.20
N ILE A 105 21.66 -10.21 32.38
CA ILE A 105 22.23 -10.98 31.26
C ILE A 105 21.70 -10.52 29.91
N GLY A 106 20.69 -9.66 29.83
CA GLY A 106 20.11 -9.17 28.56
C GLY A 106 21.11 -8.46 27.65
N ARG A 107 22.21 -7.90 28.21
CA ARG A 107 23.31 -7.30 27.44
C ARG A 107 24.07 -8.31 26.57
N LEU A 108 24.06 -9.61 26.94
CA LEU A 108 24.69 -10.67 26.14
C LEU A 108 23.92 -11.01 24.87
N ALA A 109 22.70 -10.45 24.71
CA ALA A 109 21.88 -10.58 23.50
C ALA A 109 22.61 -10.11 22.24
N ILE A 110 23.51 -9.12 22.37
CA ILE A 110 24.29 -8.60 21.27
C ILE A 110 25.12 -9.70 20.57
N GLY A 111 25.64 -10.69 21.33
CA GLY A 111 26.42 -11.79 20.79
C GLY A 111 25.65 -12.74 19.85
N LEU A 112 24.31 -12.74 19.90
CA LEU A 112 23.47 -13.48 18.94
C LEU A 112 23.40 -12.78 17.58
N LEU A 113 23.62 -11.46 17.55
CA LEU A 113 23.50 -10.64 16.35
C LEU A 113 24.74 -10.69 15.46
N GLY A 114 25.88 -11.13 15.98
CA GLY A 114 27.13 -11.37 15.28
C GLY A 114 28.30 -11.67 16.20
N ASP A 115 29.36 -12.24 15.63
CA ASP A 115 30.53 -12.69 16.40
C ASP A 115 31.42 -11.52 16.85
N GLN A 116 31.48 -10.42 16.10
CA GLN A 116 32.34 -9.27 16.36
C GLN A 116 31.50 -8.02 16.66
N VAL A 117 31.81 -7.33 17.73
CA VAL A 117 31.07 -6.17 18.19
C VAL A 117 32.03 -5.06 18.64
N LEU A 118 31.94 -3.92 17.97
CA LEU A 118 32.51 -2.67 18.46
C LEU A 118 31.44 -1.94 19.28
N VAL A 119 31.76 -1.57 20.51
CA VAL A 119 30.87 -0.82 21.41
C VAL A 119 31.41 0.59 21.57
N LEU A 120 30.61 1.58 21.31
CA LEU A 120 30.85 2.98 21.62
C LEU A 120 29.82 3.44 22.63
N THR A 121 30.25 4.06 23.74
CA THR A 121 29.33 4.62 24.72
C THR A 121 29.85 5.91 25.32
N ARG A 122 28.95 6.87 25.50
CA ARG A 122 29.26 8.16 26.12
C ARG A 122 28.26 8.46 27.21
N ALA A 123 28.78 8.65 28.42
CA ALA A 123 27.93 8.93 29.56
C ALA A 123 27.51 10.39 29.67
N ARG A 124 26.29 10.62 30.12
CA ARG A 124 25.81 11.90 30.67
C ARG A 124 25.51 11.73 32.14
N ARG A 125 26.10 12.61 32.98
CA ARG A 125 25.91 12.63 34.43
C ARG A 125 25.56 14.06 34.87
N GLU A 126 25.49 14.31 36.19
CA GLU A 126 25.19 15.65 36.73
C GLU A 126 26.27 16.68 36.37
N ASP A 127 27.51 16.27 36.22
CA ASP A 127 28.67 17.08 35.84
C ASP A 127 28.81 17.30 34.33
N GLY A 128 27.90 16.71 33.53
CA GLY A 128 27.86 16.93 32.10
C GLY A 128 28.11 15.68 31.26
N LEU A 129 28.57 15.91 30.03
CA LEU A 129 28.89 14.85 29.05
C LEU A 129 30.34 14.38 29.28
N HIS A 130 30.52 13.08 29.44
CA HIS A 130 31.82 12.45 29.65
C HIS A 130 32.54 12.11 28.33
N ASP A 131 33.80 11.67 28.44
CA ASP A 131 34.55 11.15 27.29
C ASP A 131 33.92 9.86 26.73
N LEU A 132 34.16 9.64 25.43
CA LEU A 132 33.65 8.45 24.72
C LEU A 132 34.48 7.21 25.10
N VAL A 133 33.82 6.14 25.45
CA VAL A 133 34.41 4.81 25.71
C VAL A 133 34.26 3.95 24.50
N MET A 134 35.35 3.34 24.02
CA MET A 134 35.38 2.41 22.89
C MET A 134 35.90 1.06 23.36
N CYS A 135 35.24 -0.01 23.00
CA CYS A 135 35.55 -1.39 23.34
C CYS A 135 35.29 -2.33 22.14
N PHE A 136 36.11 -3.35 21.98
CA PHE A 136 35.93 -4.39 20.96
C PHE A 136 35.86 -5.78 21.60
N ILE A 137 34.92 -6.61 21.16
CA ILE A 137 34.68 -7.97 21.67
C ILE A 137 34.46 -8.91 20.48
N HIS A 138 35.13 -10.09 20.55
CA HIS A 138 34.83 -11.20 19.65
C HIS A 138 34.22 -12.37 20.43
N TRP A 139 32.93 -12.62 20.22
CA TRP A 139 32.15 -13.62 20.97
C TRP A 139 32.64 -15.05 20.75
N GLY A 140 33.26 -15.38 19.62
CA GLY A 140 33.84 -16.69 19.34
C GLY A 140 34.93 -17.12 20.35
N LEU A 141 35.58 -16.20 21.06
CA LEU A 141 36.52 -16.56 22.13
C LEU A 141 35.86 -17.26 23.31
N PHE A 142 34.58 -16.93 23.58
CA PHE A 142 33.83 -17.58 24.67
C PHE A 142 33.41 -19.01 24.34
N GLU A 143 33.52 -19.43 23.07
CA GLU A 143 33.28 -20.81 22.65
C GLU A 143 34.51 -21.71 22.79
N VAL A 144 35.70 -21.13 22.88
CA VAL A 144 36.97 -21.87 22.93
C VAL A 144 37.03 -22.76 24.17
N PRO A 145 37.26 -24.08 24.03
CA PRO A 145 37.33 -24.99 25.13
C PRO A 145 38.48 -24.65 26.09
N ALA A 146 38.31 -24.97 27.36
CA ALA A 146 39.34 -24.89 28.39
C ALA A 146 39.82 -23.50 28.82
N ILE A 147 39.42 -22.41 28.16
CA ILE A 147 39.73 -21.02 28.56
C ILE A 147 38.88 -20.64 29.79
N ASN A 148 39.50 -20.03 30.79
CA ASN A 148 38.77 -19.40 31.88
C ASN A 148 38.33 -17.97 31.49
N LEU A 149 37.27 -17.48 32.13
CA LEU A 149 36.72 -16.16 31.79
C LEU A 149 37.70 -15.02 32.10
N ASP A 150 38.50 -15.16 33.16
CA ASP A 150 39.51 -14.21 33.59
C ASP A 150 40.80 -14.20 32.74
N GLU A 151 40.91 -15.13 31.77
CA GLU A 151 42.04 -15.17 30.83
C GLU A 151 41.76 -14.33 29.54
N ILE A 152 40.51 -13.92 29.32
CA ILE A 152 40.12 -13.13 28.14
C ILE A 152 40.24 -11.66 28.48
N GLU A 153 41.23 -10.99 27.89
CA GLU A 153 41.45 -9.54 28.02
C GLU A 153 40.71 -8.79 26.89
N ILE A 154 39.91 -7.79 27.30
CA ILE A 154 39.11 -6.98 26.41
C ILE A 154 39.66 -5.57 26.36
N PRO A 155 40.14 -5.04 25.21
CA PRO A 155 40.72 -3.71 25.15
C PRO A 155 39.63 -2.64 25.24
N ILE A 156 39.92 -1.63 26.09
CA ILE A 156 39.04 -0.47 26.31
C ILE A 156 39.84 0.80 26.10
N ARG A 157 39.37 1.71 25.26
CA ARG A 157 39.95 3.02 25.00
C ARG A 157 39.00 4.13 25.36
N VAL A 158 39.55 5.26 25.80
CA VAL A 158 38.79 6.49 26.07
C VAL A 158 39.25 7.55 25.08
N ILE A 159 38.27 8.14 24.41
CA ILE A 159 38.47 9.16 23.39
C ILE A 159 37.96 10.48 23.94
N SER A 160 38.86 11.43 24.14
CA SER A 160 38.52 12.75 24.67
C SER A 160 38.04 13.68 23.53
N GLY A 161 37.12 14.56 23.88
CA GLY A 161 36.55 15.55 22.98
C GLY A 161 35.30 15.09 22.26
N ASN A 162 34.74 15.99 21.46
CA ASN A 162 33.45 15.75 20.76
C ASN A 162 33.65 15.15 19.36
N LYS A 163 34.27 13.99 19.30
CA LYS A 163 34.55 13.28 18.04
C LYS A 163 34.23 11.79 18.19
N LEU A 164 33.95 11.18 17.05
CA LEU A 164 33.84 9.74 16.90
C LEU A 164 35.19 9.12 16.50
N PRO A 165 35.41 7.83 16.75
CA PRO A 165 36.62 7.16 16.31
C PRO A 165 36.61 6.96 14.79
N THR A 166 37.74 7.12 14.17
CA THR A 166 38.05 6.82 12.77
C THR A 166 38.33 5.34 12.58
N ASP A 167 38.33 4.87 11.34
CA ASP A 167 38.73 3.51 10.94
C ASP A 167 40.09 3.12 11.47
N ILE A 168 41.05 4.07 11.49
CA ILE A 168 42.42 3.87 12.02
C ILE A 168 42.39 3.63 13.54
N GLU A 169 41.62 4.41 14.29
CA GLU A 169 41.49 4.25 15.75
C GLU A 169 40.83 2.92 16.11
N VAL A 170 39.81 2.50 15.32
CA VAL A 170 39.16 1.19 15.44
C VAL A 170 40.14 0.07 15.08
N GLY A 171 40.87 0.18 13.97
CA GLY A 171 41.86 -0.80 13.54
C GLY A 171 42.97 -1.03 14.58
N ASN A 172 43.42 0.04 15.26
CA ASN A 172 44.39 -0.07 16.37
C ASN A 172 43.81 -0.86 17.55
N LEU A 173 42.53 -0.66 17.90
CA LEU A 173 41.86 -1.41 18.99
C LEU A 173 41.71 -2.89 18.64
N VAL A 174 41.35 -3.20 17.40
CA VAL A 174 41.22 -4.58 16.88
C VAL A 174 42.59 -5.26 16.87
N SER A 175 43.64 -4.54 16.49
CA SER A 175 45.03 -5.05 16.53
C SER A 175 45.47 -5.39 17.95
N GLU A 176 45.12 -4.55 18.93
CA GLU A 176 45.40 -4.82 20.36
C GLU A 176 44.65 -6.10 20.82
N PHE A 177 43.36 -6.26 20.41
CA PHE A 177 42.59 -7.47 20.69
C PHE A 177 43.24 -8.70 20.02
N LYS A 178 43.74 -8.58 18.78
CA LYS A 178 44.41 -9.65 18.04
C LYS A 178 45.63 -10.15 18.78
N ASN A 179 46.44 -9.24 19.34
CA ASN A 179 47.61 -9.61 20.17
C ASN A 179 47.19 -10.44 21.42
N ASN A 180 46.06 -10.09 22.05
CA ASN A 180 45.55 -10.87 23.18
C ASN A 180 45.09 -12.26 22.74
N VAL A 181 44.51 -12.41 21.53
CA VAL A 181 44.14 -13.69 20.95
C VAL A 181 45.36 -14.55 20.66
N GLU A 182 46.45 -13.99 20.11
CA GLU A 182 47.73 -14.70 19.86
C GLU A 182 48.30 -15.26 21.17
N LEU A 183 48.21 -14.53 22.28
CA LEU A 183 48.60 -15.04 23.61
C LEU A 183 47.74 -16.20 24.08
N LEU A 184 46.44 -16.20 23.75
CA LEU A 184 45.51 -17.30 24.10
C LEU A 184 45.77 -18.51 23.21
N GLU A 185 46.06 -18.32 21.93
CA GLU A 185 46.43 -19.39 20.98
C GLU A 185 47.67 -20.12 21.47
N SER A 186 48.70 -19.38 21.90
CA SER A 186 49.96 -19.94 22.38
C SER A 186 49.77 -20.86 23.61
N LYS A 187 48.68 -20.66 24.37
CA LYS A 187 48.30 -21.46 25.57
C LYS A 187 47.32 -22.59 25.25
N ASN A 188 46.65 -22.54 24.11
CA ASN A 188 45.58 -23.45 23.73
C ASN A 188 45.78 -24.02 22.32
N THR A 189 46.87 -24.70 22.09
CA THR A 189 47.32 -25.23 20.78
C THR A 189 46.39 -26.26 20.15
N ASP A 190 45.43 -26.81 20.88
CA ASP A 190 44.50 -27.83 20.40
C ASP A 190 43.24 -27.24 19.71
N TYR A 191 43.09 -25.93 19.70
CA TYR A 191 41.95 -25.22 19.07
C TYR A 191 42.40 -24.41 17.88
N ASP A 192 41.63 -24.45 16.79
CA ASP A 192 41.91 -23.70 15.56
C ASP A 192 41.34 -22.26 15.65
N PHE A 193 42.22 -21.28 15.86
CA PHE A 193 41.91 -19.85 15.95
C PHE A 193 41.85 -19.17 14.57
N SER A 194 42.08 -19.89 13.45
CA SER A 194 42.19 -19.29 12.11
C SER A 194 40.92 -18.53 11.69
N LYS A 195 39.74 -19.01 12.10
CA LYS A 195 38.47 -18.29 11.87
C LYS A 195 38.47 -16.93 12.60
N ILE A 196 38.87 -16.93 13.88
CA ILE A 196 38.88 -15.70 14.71
C ILE A 196 39.85 -14.69 14.11
N PHE A 197 41.07 -15.10 13.73
CA PHE A 197 42.04 -14.20 13.09
C PHE A 197 41.53 -13.64 11.77
N LYS A 198 40.89 -14.48 10.94
CA LYS A 198 40.28 -14.02 9.69
C LYS A 198 39.17 -12.99 9.94
N ASP A 199 38.28 -13.26 10.88
CA ASP A 199 37.21 -12.35 11.23
C ASP A 199 37.78 -11.00 11.71
N LEU A 200 38.85 -11.00 12.52
CA LEU A 200 39.54 -9.77 12.97
C LEU A 200 40.19 -9.00 11.82
N ASP A 201 40.79 -9.69 10.84
CA ASP A 201 41.39 -9.07 9.66
C ASP A 201 40.36 -8.49 8.69
N ASP A 202 39.18 -9.08 8.65
CA ASP A 202 38.04 -8.64 7.80
C ASP A 202 37.20 -7.51 8.46
N PHE A 203 37.43 -7.20 9.75
CA PHE A 203 36.61 -6.19 10.46
C PHE A 203 37.04 -4.76 10.04
N GLN A 204 36.15 -4.09 9.32
CA GLN A 204 36.33 -2.73 8.83
C GLN A 204 35.08 -1.90 9.11
N VAL A 205 35.10 -1.06 10.13
CA VAL A 205 34.01 -0.17 10.54
C VAL A 205 34.58 1.23 10.77
N ASP A 206 33.99 2.22 10.12
CA ASP A 206 34.29 3.65 10.30
C ASP A 206 33.07 4.35 10.91
N PRO A 207 32.99 4.51 12.24
CA PRO A 207 31.84 5.13 12.90
C PRO A 207 31.65 6.60 12.55
N ASP A 208 32.70 7.35 12.26
CA ASP A 208 32.63 8.77 11.89
C ASP A 208 31.99 8.94 10.50
N ASN A 209 32.40 8.13 9.54
CA ASN A 209 31.82 8.13 8.21
C ASN A 209 30.34 7.64 8.23
N LEU A 210 30.05 6.56 8.97
CA LEU A 210 28.69 6.02 9.09
C LEU A 210 27.71 7.04 9.70
N GLN A 211 28.15 7.85 10.65
CA GLN A 211 27.31 8.89 11.25
C GLN A 211 26.80 9.91 10.23
N SER A 212 27.56 10.18 9.17
CA SER A 212 27.15 11.10 8.10
C SER A 212 25.92 10.60 7.32
N PHE A 213 25.72 9.29 7.23
CA PHE A 213 24.57 8.65 6.58
C PHE A 213 23.40 8.44 7.53
N LEU A 214 23.69 8.05 8.76
CA LEU A 214 22.68 7.66 9.74
C LEU A 214 21.93 8.86 10.34
N GLY A 215 22.58 10.03 10.45
CA GLY A 215 21.95 11.22 11.03
C GLY A 215 21.45 11.03 12.48
N GLY A 216 20.69 11.99 12.98
CA GLY A 216 19.96 11.87 14.24
C GLY A 216 20.84 11.69 15.47
N ILE A 217 20.89 10.50 16.03
CA ILE A 217 21.61 10.16 17.26
C ILE A 217 23.12 10.12 16.99
N SER A 218 23.90 11.02 17.60
CA SER A 218 25.36 11.09 17.45
C SER A 218 26.05 11.15 18.81
N LEU A 219 26.98 10.23 19.07
CA LEU A 219 27.81 10.26 20.28
C LEU A 219 28.89 11.36 20.25
N ALA A 220 29.04 12.09 19.16
CA ALA A 220 29.88 13.30 19.16
C ALA A 220 29.27 14.40 20.03
N GLU A 221 27.95 14.53 20.07
CA GLU A 221 27.24 15.60 20.74
C GLU A 221 26.29 15.14 21.83
N LEU A 222 25.88 13.85 21.81
CA LEU A 222 24.89 13.27 22.72
C LEU A 222 25.50 12.13 23.56
N SER A 223 24.81 11.77 24.64
CA SER A 223 25.05 10.53 25.37
C SER A 223 24.34 9.36 24.73
N GLY A 224 24.74 8.14 25.05
CA GLY A 224 24.08 6.91 24.57
C GLY A 224 25.06 5.75 24.43
N THR A 225 24.57 4.69 23.76
CA THR A 225 25.39 3.52 23.44
C THR A 225 25.13 3.06 22.03
N HIS A 226 26.19 2.87 21.25
CA HIS A 226 26.16 2.38 19.88
C HIS A 226 26.91 1.06 19.75
N PHE A 227 26.31 0.08 19.10
CA PHE A 227 26.92 -1.21 18.80
C PHE A 227 27.06 -1.33 17.28
N PHE A 228 28.25 -1.70 16.82
CA PHE A 228 28.55 -2.01 15.41
C PHE A 228 28.93 -3.48 15.32
N VAL A 229 28.11 -4.26 14.64
CA VAL A 229 28.24 -5.72 14.53
C VAL A 229 28.56 -6.09 13.09
N ALA A 230 29.77 -6.60 12.83
CA ALA A 230 30.22 -7.00 11.50
C ALA A 230 31.11 -8.26 11.54
N PRO A 231 30.80 -9.31 10.78
CA PRO A 231 29.57 -9.48 10.01
C PRO A 231 28.35 -9.72 10.91
N ALA A 232 27.21 -9.18 10.52
CA ALA A 232 25.96 -9.48 11.20
C ALA A 232 25.54 -10.94 10.94
N ASN A 233 24.79 -11.52 11.89
CA ASN A 233 24.31 -12.90 11.77
C ASN A 233 23.45 -13.07 10.50
N SER A 234 23.80 -14.07 9.69
CA SER A 234 23.14 -14.35 8.41
C SER A 234 21.63 -14.63 8.52
N THR A 235 21.14 -15.04 9.70
CA THR A 235 19.71 -15.24 9.94
C THR A 235 18.92 -13.93 9.87
N ILE A 236 19.53 -12.77 10.18
CA ILE A 236 18.89 -11.46 10.09
C ILE A 236 18.44 -11.19 8.65
N LEU A 237 19.38 -11.32 7.71
CA LEU A 237 19.11 -11.12 6.28
C LEU A 237 18.08 -12.13 5.77
N ALA A 238 18.26 -13.40 6.15
CA ALA A 238 17.36 -14.48 5.73
C ALA A 238 15.91 -14.24 6.20
N GLU A 239 15.71 -13.80 7.43
CA GLU A 239 14.38 -13.48 7.98
C GLU A 239 13.76 -12.26 7.29
N ILE A 240 14.51 -11.17 7.07
CA ILE A 240 14.04 -9.98 6.36
C ILE A 240 13.67 -10.31 4.90
N GLU A 241 14.48 -11.09 4.20
CA GLU A 241 14.20 -11.49 2.82
C GLU A 241 13.03 -12.47 2.71
N LEU A 242 12.83 -13.36 3.68
CA LEU A 242 11.65 -14.22 3.74
C LEU A 242 10.37 -13.42 3.95
N ASP A 243 10.39 -12.41 4.80
CA ASP A 243 9.27 -11.49 5.01
C ASP A 243 8.89 -10.80 3.70
N LYS A 244 9.88 -10.27 2.98
CA LYS A 244 9.65 -9.58 1.68
C LYS A 244 9.14 -10.53 0.60
N ARG A 245 9.65 -11.77 0.49
CA ARG A 245 9.24 -12.75 -0.53
C ARG A 245 7.83 -13.28 -0.32
N ASN A 246 7.46 -13.54 0.92
CA ASN A 246 6.20 -14.20 1.25
C ASN A 246 5.06 -13.23 1.56
N ASN A 247 5.32 -11.93 1.50
CA ASN A 247 4.45 -10.88 2.03
C ASN A 247 3.99 -11.19 3.48
N LYS A 248 4.81 -11.93 4.22
CA LYS A 248 4.67 -12.23 5.64
C LYS A 248 5.70 -11.41 6.37
N ARG A 249 5.34 -10.88 7.52
CA ARG A 249 6.23 -10.03 8.31
C ARG A 249 6.66 -10.75 9.58
N ASP A 250 7.14 -11.99 9.44
CA ASP A 250 7.46 -12.85 10.57
C ASP A 250 8.55 -12.27 11.47
N PHE A 251 9.53 -11.58 10.90
CA PHE A 251 10.56 -10.89 11.64
C PHE A 251 10.05 -9.58 12.28
N SER A 252 9.48 -8.70 11.46
CA SER A 252 9.05 -7.37 11.91
C SER A 252 7.87 -7.43 12.90
N LYS A 253 6.99 -8.42 12.80
CA LYS A 253 5.85 -8.57 13.73
C LYS A 253 6.26 -8.78 15.20
N TYR A 254 7.45 -9.33 15.46
CA TYR A 254 7.98 -9.45 16.82
C TYR A 254 8.42 -8.10 17.40
N LEU A 255 8.84 -7.17 16.56
CA LEU A 255 9.33 -5.86 16.95
C LEU A 255 8.24 -4.78 16.89
N LEU A 256 7.25 -4.95 16.00
CA LEU A 256 6.10 -4.05 15.90
C LEU A 256 5.34 -3.98 17.22
N GLY A 257 4.93 -2.77 17.60
CA GLY A 257 4.22 -2.55 18.86
C GLY A 257 5.09 -2.82 20.10
N PHE A 258 6.40 -2.60 20.03
CA PHE A 258 7.31 -2.72 21.16
C PHE A 258 6.85 -1.89 22.35
N CYS A 259 6.44 -0.65 22.11
CA CYS A 259 5.77 0.19 23.09
C CYS A 259 4.26 0.23 22.85
N ASN A 260 3.49 0.25 23.95
CA ASN A 260 2.06 0.51 23.87
C ASN A 260 1.80 2.00 23.59
N SER A 261 1.54 2.33 22.34
CA SER A 261 1.11 3.67 21.90
C SER A 261 -0.35 3.70 21.45
N THR A 262 -0.94 2.53 21.18
CA THR A 262 -2.29 2.39 20.61
C THR A 262 -3.37 2.28 21.68
N PHE A 263 -3.08 1.55 22.76
CA PHE A 263 -4.06 1.21 23.79
C PHE A 263 -3.89 2.06 25.05
N LEU A 264 -3.59 3.35 24.91
CA LEU A 264 -3.39 4.31 26.00
C LEU A 264 -4.02 5.65 25.66
N GLU A 265 -4.43 6.37 26.72
CA GLU A 265 -4.94 7.74 26.62
C GLU A 265 -3.87 8.78 26.23
N THR A 266 -2.58 8.46 26.43
CA THR A 266 -1.46 9.36 26.10
C THR A 266 -0.76 8.89 24.84
N SER A 267 -0.64 9.77 23.84
CA SER A 267 -0.19 9.49 22.50
C SER A 267 1.32 9.22 22.32
N GLU A 268 2.19 9.52 23.30
CA GLU A 268 3.63 9.36 23.09
C GLU A 268 4.17 8.09 23.74
N PRO A 269 4.90 7.25 22.96
CA PRO A 269 5.57 6.07 23.50
C PRO A 269 6.74 6.48 24.40
N PRO A 270 7.07 5.68 25.45
CA PRO A 270 8.20 5.96 26.33
C PRO A 270 9.54 5.95 25.61
N ILE A 271 9.65 5.28 24.49
CA ILE A 271 10.82 5.23 23.61
C ILE A 271 10.34 5.00 22.17
N LYS A 272 10.93 5.69 21.22
CA LYS A 272 10.69 5.51 19.78
C LYS A 272 11.68 4.50 19.23
N THR A 273 11.18 3.49 18.52
CA THR A 273 12.01 2.44 17.94
C THR A 273 11.93 2.47 16.42
N ALA A 274 13.06 2.21 15.75
CA ALA A 274 13.14 2.08 14.31
C ALA A 274 14.01 0.88 13.94
N PHE A 275 13.69 0.21 12.83
CA PHE A 275 14.52 -0.81 12.21
C PHE A 275 14.61 -0.54 10.73
N ARG A 276 15.72 0.08 10.29
CA ARG A 276 15.95 0.44 8.90
C ARG A 276 16.81 -0.62 8.22
N TYR A 277 16.29 -1.14 7.14
CA TYR A 277 16.99 -2.05 6.24
C TYR A 277 17.53 -1.28 5.04
N TRP A 278 18.84 -1.09 4.98
CA TRP A 278 19.54 -0.39 3.93
C TRP A 278 19.88 -1.35 2.79
N GLN A 279 19.23 -1.18 1.66
CA GLN A 279 19.54 -1.94 0.44
C GLN A 279 20.79 -1.39 -0.25
N THR A 280 20.97 -0.08 -0.20
CA THR A 280 22.14 0.67 -0.66
C THR A 280 22.39 1.81 0.35
N ASP A 281 23.52 2.49 0.25
CA ASP A 281 23.88 3.60 1.15
C ASP A 281 22.90 4.79 1.13
N PHE A 282 21.92 4.79 0.22
CA PHE A 282 20.99 5.90 0.02
C PHE A 282 19.51 5.48 0.04
N ASP A 283 19.22 4.19 0.18
CA ASP A 283 17.86 3.68 0.14
C ASP A 283 17.62 2.73 1.33
N ASN A 284 16.74 3.14 2.22
CA ASN A 284 16.35 2.33 3.37
C ASN A 284 14.84 2.19 3.47
N ASP A 285 14.42 1.10 4.09
CA ASP A 285 13.04 0.74 4.37
C ASP A 285 12.90 0.53 5.88
N ASP A 286 12.14 1.38 6.56
CA ASP A 286 11.90 1.21 7.99
C ASP A 286 10.79 0.18 8.22
N LEU A 287 11.18 -0.97 8.71
CA LEU A 287 10.30 -2.12 8.99
C LEU A 287 9.34 -1.88 10.17
N LEU A 288 9.56 -0.83 10.97
CA LEU A 288 8.76 -0.49 12.14
C LEU A 288 7.95 0.81 11.96
N THR A 289 7.70 1.23 10.72
CA THR A 289 6.97 2.45 10.42
C THR A 289 5.64 2.52 11.17
N HIS A 290 5.29 3.69 11.69
CA HIS A 290 4.15 3.93 12.58
C HIS A 290 2.79 3.42 12.03
N GLY A 291 2.59 3.38 10.72
CA GLY A 291 1.35 2.88 10.08
C GLY A 291 1.22 1.36 10.04
N GLU A 292 2.25 0.63 10.37
CA GLU A 292 2.29 -0.83 10.27
C GLU A 292 1.67 -1.54 11.49
N PHE A 293 1.69 -0.90 12.67
CA PHE A 293 0.99 -1.38 13.85
C PHE A 293 -0.42 -0.79 13.94
N PHE A 294 -1.27 -1.33 14.82
CA PHE A 294 -2.62 -0.84 15.02
C PHE A 294 -2.65 0.60 15.51
N THR A 295 -3.67 1.36 15.10
CA THR A 295 -3.90 2.73 15.54
C THR A 295 -5.13 2.81 16.45
N GLN A 296 -5.25 3.90 17.24
CA GLN A 296 -6.43 4.15 18.05
C GLN A 296 -7.69 4.28 17.18
N GLU A 297 -7.56 4.90 16.00
CA GLU A 297 -8.66 5.03 15.05
C GLU A 297 -9.18 3.66 14.58
N GLU A 298 -8.28 2.71 14.28
CA GLU A 298 -8.66 1.34 13.89
C GLU A 298 -9.40 0.63 15.02
N LEU A 299 -9.05 0.88 16.27
CA LEU A 299 -9.74 0.36 17.44
C LEU A 299 -11.15 0.95 17.56
N ASP A 300 -11.30 2.26 17.34
CA ASP A 300 -12.58 2.97 17.34
C ASP A 300 -13.49 2.55 16.17
N TYR A 301 -12.91 2.23 15.02
CA TYR A 301 -13.66 1.76 13.86
C TYR A 301 -13.99 0.28 13.91
N SER A 302 -13.36 -0.53 14.78
CA SER A 302 -13.65 -1.95 14.89
C SER A 302 -15.15 -2.22 15.05
N ASP A 303 -15.64 -3.39 14.61
CA ASP A 303 -17.05 -3.74 14.72
C ASP A 303 -17.51 -3.72 16.18
N HIS A 304 -16.67 -4.25 17.07
CA HIS A 304 -16.90 -4.30 18.51
C HIS A 304 -15.65 -3.87 19.26
N ARG A 305 -15.81 -3.16 20.36
CA ARG A 305 -14.72 -2.74 21.25
C ARG A 305 -15.08 -3.03 22.69
N ILE A 306 -14.18 -3.65 23.40
CA ILE A 306 -14.30 -3.98 24.81
C ILE A 306 -13.10 -3.37 25.55
N PHE A 307 -13.36 -2.64 26.61
CA PHE A 307 -12.30 -2.04 27.45
C PHE A 307 -12.76 -1.89 28.89
N GLY A 308 -11.86 -2.13 29.81
CA GLY A 308 -12.13 -2.02 31.23
C GLY A 308 -11.00 -2.56 32.10
N SER A 309 -11.21 -2.52 33.40
CA SER A 309 -10.26 -2.95 34.41
C SER A 309 -10.69 -4.24 35.06
N ILE A 310 -9.74 -5.06 35.41
CA ILE A 310 -9.91 -6.28 36.25
C ILE A 310 -9.36 -5.97 37.62
N ASP A 311 -10.20 -6.14 38.63
CA ASP A 311 -9.82 -5.88 40.01
C ASP A 311 -8.92 -6.99 40.61
N GLU A 312 -8.50 -6.81 41.85
CA GLU A 312 -7.66 -7.78 42.58
C GLU A 312 -8.34 -9.10 42.91
N TYR A 313 -9.67 -9.19 42.73
CA TYR A 313 -10.46 -10.44 42.89
C TYR A 313 -10.72 -11.12 41.52
N GLY A 314 -10.28 -10.52 40.41
CA GLY A 314 -10.45 -11.07 39.08
C GLY A 314 -11.78 -10.68 38.40
N GLN A 315 -12.53 -9.72 38.94
CA GLN A 315 -13.78 -9.22 38.39
C GLN A 315 -13.48 -8.15 37.35
N PHE A 316 -14.07 -8.27 36.19
CA PHE A 316 -14.03 -7.24 35.15
C PHE A 316 -15.11 -6.18 35.37
N LEU A 317 -14.76 -4.93 35.27
CA LEU A 317 -15.64 -3.76 35.19
C LEU A 317 -15.23 -2.92 34.01
N GLY A 318 -16.15 -2.66 33.10
CA GLY A 318 -15.80 -1.86 31.90
C GLY A 318 -16.96 -1.60 30.98
N SER A 319 -16.64 -1.17 29.77
CA SER A 319 -17.57 -0.87 28.71
C SER A 319 -17.46 -1.86 27.57
N VAL A 320 -18.62 -2.25 27.03
CA VAL A 320 -18.74 -3.18 25.91
C VAL A 320 -19.53 -2.48 24.79
N ARG A 321 -18.86 -2.21 23.66
CA ARG A 321 -19.49 -1.66 22.47
C ARG A 321 -19.69 -2.74 21.43
N ILE A 322 -20.95 -2.95 21.05
CA ILE A 322 -21.37 -3.88 20.00
C ILE A 322 -21.95 -3.08 18.85
N TYR A 323 -21.22 -3.02 17.75
CA TYR A 323 -21.46 -2.10 16.63
C TYR A 323 -21.57 -0.65 17.11
N GLU A 324 -22.75 -0.04 17.04
CA GLU A 324 -23.01 1.34 17.48
C GLU A 324 -23.56 1.44 18.91
N ASN A 325 -23.91 0.31 19.54
CA ASN A 325 -24.49 0.28 20.88
C ASN A 325 -23.42 0.01 21.93
N GLN A 326 -23.43 0.75 23.03
CA GLN A 326 -22.48 0.63 24.14
C GLN A 326 -23.22 0.35 25.44
N VAL A 327 -22.68 -0.56 26.21
CA VAL A 327 -23.08 -0.86 27.59
C VAL A 327 -21.91 -0.46 28.48
N ASP A 328 -22.11 0.52 29.36
CA ASP A 328 -21.14 0.97 30.33
C ASP A 328 -21.39 0.26 31.68
N ASP A 329 -20.37 0.28 32.55
CA ASP A 329 -20.40 -0.34 33.88
C ASP A 329 -20.77 -1.83 33.84
N TYR A 330 -20.41 -2.53 32.75
CA TYR A 330 -20.66 -3.93 32.60
C TYR A 330 -19.71 -4.78 33.46
N ILE A 331 -20.28 -5.69 34.26
CA ILE A 331 -19.53 -6.48 35.27
C ILE A 331 -19.51 -7.96 34.87
N ILE A 332 -18.30 -8.55 34.89
CA ILE A 332 -18.13 -10.01 34.73
C ILE A 332 -17.40 -10.55 36.01
N PRO A 333 -18.13 -11.27 36.88
CA PRO A 333 -17.51 -11.88 38.07
C PRO A 333 -16.63 -13.06 37.68
N TRP A 334 -15.54 -13.27 38.44
CA TRP A 334 -14.72 -14.48 38.33
C TRP A 334 -15.00 -15.39 39.53
N GLN A 335 -15.83 -16.39 39.34
CA GLN A 335 -16.32 -17.26 40.43
C GLN A 335 -15.22 -18.11 41.09
N GLU A 336 -14.13 -18.45 40.37
CA GLU A 336 -13.03 -19.26 40.90
C GLU A 336 -12.22 -18.54 42.00
N SER A 337 -12.39 -17.22 42.16
CA SER A 337 -11.74 -16.46 43.25
C SER A 337 -12.17 -16.94 44.64
N GLY A 338 -13.43 -17.34 44.77
CA GLY A 338 -14.01 -17.68 46.05
C GLY A 338 -13.92 -16.56 47.10
N GLY A 339 -13.88 -15.28 46.63
CA GLY A 339 -13.73 -14.09 47.46
C GLY A 339 -12.29 -13.88 48.01
N LYS A 340 -11.27 -14.50 47.40
CA LYS A 340 -9.86 -14.31 47.74
C LYS A 340 -9.15 -13.47 46.71
N LEU A 341 -8.14 -12.72 47.14
CA LEU A 341 -7.25 -11.99 46.26
C LEU A 341 -6.54 -12.92 45.29
N THR A 342 -6.40 -12.49 44.07
CA THR A 342 -5.64 -13.21 43.03
C THR A 342 -4.14 -12.99 43.19
N ASP A 343 -3.34 -13.99 42.83
CA ASP A 343 -1.88 -13.82 42.77
C ASP A 343 -1.41 -13.02 41.56
N CYS A 344 -2.25 -12.91 40.50
CA CYS A 344 -1.90 -12.14 39.34
C CYS A 344 -2.08 -10.62 39.52
N GLY A 345 -2.87 -10.17 40.52
CA GLY A 345 -3.16 -8.76 40.78
C GLY A 345 -4.15 -8.15 39.78
N SER A 346 -4.43 -6.85 39.92
CA SER A 346 -5.30 -6.08 39.02
C SER A 346 -4.62 -5.71 37.74
N PHE A 347 -5.40 -5.60 36.65
CA PHE A 347 -4.88 -5.23 35.31
C PHE A 347 -5.99 -4.69 34.40
N ASP A 348 -5.63 -4.05 33.30
CA ASP A 348 -6.59 -3.56 32.32
C ASP A 348 -6.61 -4.44 31.07
N LEU A 349 -7.78 -4.50 30.42
CA LEU A 349 -8.01 -5.19 29.16
C LEU A 349 -8.68 -4.24 28.18
N GLU A 350 -8.17 -4.20 26.96
CA GLU A 350 -8.80 -3.47 25.86
C GLU A 350 -8.59 -4.21 24.54
N PHE A 351 -9.66 -4.43 23.79
CA PHE A 351 -9.54 -5.04 22.46
C PHE A 351 -10.68 -4.67 21.53
N GLY A 352 -10.36 -4.68 20.23
CA GLY A 352 -11.32 -4.61 19.13
C GLY A 352 -11.53 -5.99 18.50
N PHE A 353 -12.73 -6.23 17.99
CA PHE A 353 -13.08 -7.42 17.23
C PHE A 353 -13.71 -7.00 15.90
N VAL A 354 -13.26 -7.61 14.80
CA VAL A 354 -13.75 -7.38 13.44
C VAL A 354 -14.27 -8.68 12.87
N HIS A 355 -15.44 -8.66 12.25
CA HIS A 355 -16.00 -9.86 11.66
C HIS A 355 -15.18 -10.35 10.46
N GLY A 356 -14.94 -11.67 10.39
CA GLY A 356 -14.21 -12.31 9.30
C GLY A 356 -14.98 -12.34 7.96
N VAL A 357 -16.23 -11.91 7.96
CA VAL A 357 -17.09 -11.86 6.78
C VAL A 357 -17.60 -10.44 6.63
N GLN A 358 -17.29 -9.78 5.52
CA GLN A 358 -17.60 -8.38 5.27
C GLN A 358 -19.10 -8.04 5.42
N ARG A 359 -20.01 -8.95 5.05
CA ARG A 359 -21.46 -8.76 5.20
C ARG A 359 -21.94 -8.65 6.66
N GLU A 360 -21.12 -9.05 7.63
CA GLU A 360 -21.40 -8.97 9.06
C GLU A 360 -20.69 -7.79 9.71
N SER A 361 -19.81 -7.09 8.98
CA SER A 361 -19.06 -5.94 9.45
C SER A 361 -19.77 -4.63 9.09
N ARG A 362 -19.64 -3.63 9.97
CA ARG A 362 -20.11 -2.27 9.72
C ARG A 362 -19.15 -1.45 8.86
N LEU A 363 -17.94 -1.97 8.64
CA LEU A 363 -16.89 -1.29 7.88
C LEU A 363 -17.20 -1.27 6.38
N GLU A 364 -16.80 -0.19 5.72
CA GLU A 364 -16.81 -0.15 4.26
C GLU A 364 -15.88 -1.23 3.69
N PRO A 365 -16.18 -1.79 2.49
CA PRO A 365 -15.43 -2.93 1.96
C PRO A 365 -13.92 -2.74 1.85
N SER A 366 -13.47 -1.54 1.48
CA SER A 366 -12.05 -1.20 1.39
C SER A 366 -11.39 -1.18 2.77
N GLU A 367 -12.03 -0.56 3.76
CA GLU A 367 -11.57 -0.50 5.14
C GLU A 367 -11.57 -1.89 5.79
N TRP A 368 -12.65 -2.65 5.59
CA TRP A 368 -12.74 -4.03 6.08
C TRP A 368 -11.61 -4.89 5.52
N LYS A 369 -11.34 -4.81 4.22
CA LYS A 369 -10.26 -5.57 3.58
C LYS A 369 -8.90 -5.17 4.16
N ARG A 370 -8.60 -3.87 4.22
CA ARG A 370 -7.34 -3.34 4.78
C ARG A 370 -7.11 -3.83 6.21
N LEU A 371 -8.12 -3.71 7.08
CA LEU A 371 -8.01 -4.11 8.48
C LEU A 371 -7.98 -5.64 8.63
N SER A 372 -8.73 -6.39 7.83
CA SER A 372 -8.70 -7.85 7.79
C SER A 372 -7.34 -8.38 7.37
N ASP A 373 -6.71 -7.80 6.33
CA ASP A 373 -5.37 -8.18 5.90
C ASP A 373 -4.34 -7.89 7.00
N LYS A 374 -4.43 -6.74 7.68
CA LYS A 374 -3.58 -6.37 8.82
C LYS A 374 -3.78 -7.31 10.02
N LEU A 375 -5.02 -7.67 10.34
CA LEU A 375 -5.35 -8.63 11.40
C LEU A 375 -4.77 -10.02 11.12
N ASN A 376 -4.78 -10.48 9.88
CA ASN A 376 -4.14 -11.75 9.50
C ASN A 376 -2.62 -11.73 9.74
N LEU A 377 -1.97 -10.57 9.63
CA LEU A 377 -0.54 -10.42 9.80
C LEU A 377 -0.13 -10.24 11.27
N ILE A 378 -0.85 -9.41 12.02
CA ILE A 378 -0.46 -8.98 13.37
C ILE A 378 -1.61 -9.01 14.39
N GLY A 379 -2.74 -9.66 14.08
CA GLY A 379 -3.87 -9.78 15.00
C GLY A 379 -3.56 -10.64 16.22
N GLY A 380 -4.21 -10.36 17.34
CA GLY A 380 -4.09 -11.08 18.59
C GLY A 380 -4.16 -10.19 19.84
N ILE A 381 -4.12 -10.80 21.00
CA ILE A 381 -4.08 -10.09 22.29
C ILE A 381 -2.64 -9.97 22.77
N TYR A 382 -2.15 -8.73 22.73
CA TYR A 382 -0.82 -8.33 23.20
C TYR A 382 -0.79 -8.26 24.74
N VAL A 383 0.39 -8.40 25.32
CA VAL A 383 0.60 -8.17 26.75
C VAL A 383 1.66 -7.12 26.91
N TYR A 384 1.32 -6.05 27.59
CA TYR A 384 2.24 -4.97 27.93
C TYR A 384 2.44 -4.91 29.44
N ARG A 385 3.69 -4.77 29.88
CA ARG A 385 4.03 -4.47 31.28
C ARG A 385 4.75 -3.12 31.30
N ASP A 386 4.22 -2.19 32.09
CA ASP A 386 4.74 -0.83 32.18
C ASP A 386 4.99 -0.21 30.77
N ARG A 387 4.02 -0.42 29.88
CA ARG A 387 3.98 0.06 28.47
C ARG A 387 4.91 -0.68 27.50
N ILE A 388 5.71 -1.64 27.93
CA ILE A 388 6.62 -2.42 27.08
C ILE A 388 6.03 -3.81 26.82
N ARG A 389 6.08 -4.24 25.55
CA ARG A 389 5.55 -5.54 25.11
C ARG A 389 6.32 -6.71 25.72
N ILE A 390 5.58 -7.74 26.14
CA ILE A 390 6.12 -9.03 26.55
C ILE A 390 5.91 -10.03 25.41
N LEU A 391 7.01 -10.48 24.81
CA LEU A 391 6.98 -11.52 23.78
C LEU A 391 6.70 -12.89 24.42
N PRO A 392 6.03 -13.85 23.70
CA PRO A 392 5.58 -13.75 22.32
C PRO A 392 4.10 -13.33 22.19
N TYR A 393 3.48 -12.80 23.25
CA TYR A 393 2.05 -12.46 23.26
C TYR A 393 1.70 -11.44 22.17
N GLY A 394 0.52 -11.59 21.54
CA GLY A 394 0.08 -10.79 20.41
C GLY A 394 0.60 -11.25 19.05
N ASN A 395 1.38 -12.33 19.00
CA ASN A 395 1.74 -12.96 17.74
C ASN A 395 0.56 -13.80 17.24
N PRO A 396 0.09 -13.67 15.98
CA PRO A 396 -1.01 -14.44 15.43
C PRO A 396 -0.83 -15.95 15.51
N ASP A 397 0.42 -16.42 15.53
CA ASP A 397 0.73 -17.85 15.64
C ASP A 397 0.73 -18.36 17.09
N VAL A 398 0.55 -17.48 18.07
CA VAL A 398 0.57 -17.80 19.51
C VAL A 398 -0.79 -17.56 20.14
N ASP A 399 -1.70 -18.50 19.98
CA ASP A 399 -3.03 -18.50 20.64
C ASP A 399 -2.90 -18.91 22.13
N TRP A 400 -2.27 -18.07 22.92
CA TRP A 400 -2.01 -18.36 24.34
C TRP A 400 -3.25 -18.44 25.21
N LEU A 401 -4.36 -17.83 24.76
CA LEU A 401 -5.68 -17.93 25.40
C LEU A 401 -6.52 -19.09 24.87
N GLU A 402 -6.02 -19.86 23.91
CA GLU A 402 -6.74 -20.98 23.28
C GLU A 402 -8.09 -20.58 22.67
N ILE A 403 -8.16 -19.39 22.09
CA ILE A 403 -9.37 -18.83 21.48
C ILE A 403 -9.80 -19.66 20.27
N GLU A 404 -8.86 -19.95 19.35
CA GLU A 404 -9.15 -20.78 18.18
C GLU A 404 -9.46 -22.22 18.54
N LEU A 405 -8.77 -22.79 19.51
CA LEU A 405 -9.04 -24.15 19.99
C LEU A 405 -10.47 -24.28 20.53
N ARG A 406 -10.99 -23.27 21.24
CA ARG A 406 -12.38 -23.27 21.70
C ARG A 406 -13.34 -23.05 20.54
N ARG A 407 -13.06 -22.15 19.64
CA ARG A 407 -13.88 -21.85 18.47
C ARG A 407 -14.04 -23.05 17.55
N THR A 408 -13.03 -23.91 17.41
CA THR A 408 -13.15 -25.17 16.65
C THR A 408 -14.18 -26.13 17.23
N LYS A 409 -14.45 -26.08 18.56
CA LYS A 409 -15.48 -26.90 19.20
C LYS A 409 -16.89 -26.40 18.88
N SER A 410 -17.08 -25.09 18.87
CA SER A 410 -18.33 -24.44 18.45
C SER A 410 -18.11 -22.97 18.16
N ALA A 411 -18.23 -22.58 16.90
CA ALA A 411 -18.14 -21.18 16.49
C ALA A 411 -19.34 -20.34 16.97
N TYR A 412 -20.46 -20.97 17.29
CA TYR A 412 -21.65 -20.33 17.85
C TYR A 412 -21.44 -19.96 19.32
N TYR A 413 -20.83 -20.87 20.10
CA TYR A 413 -20.57 -20.64 21.53
C TYR A 413 -19.36 -19.75 21.78
N TYR A 414 -18.33 -19.85 20.93
CA TYR A 414 -17.06 -19.14 21.07
C TYR A 414 -16.84 -18.26 19.83
N VAL A 415 -17.53 -17.13 19.80
CA VAL A 415 -17.61 -16.23 18.64
C VAL A 415 -16.25 -15.66 18.26
N PHE A 416 -15.42 -15.34 19.28
CA PHE A 416 -14.15 -14.69 19.05
C PHE A 416 -13.14 -15.58 18.33
N SER A 417 -12.39 -15.01 17.38
CA SER A 417 -11.28 -15.65 16.69
C SER A 417 -10.01 -14.89 17.03
N HIS A 418 -8.95 -15.62 17.36
CA HIS A 418 -7.65 -15.01 17.70
C HIS A 418 -7.12 -14.11 16.58
N ARG A 419 -7.38 -14.45 15.31
CA ARG A 419 -6.96 -13.69 14.13
C ARG A 419 -7.88 -12.51 13.77
N LEU A 420 -9.01 -12.37 14.42
CA LEU A 420 -10.00 -11.32 14.16
C LEU A 420 -10.10 -10.32 15.31
N ILE A 421 -9.28 -10.50 16.34
CA ILE A 421 -9.16 -9.58 17.47
C ILE A 421 -7.80 -8.92 17.47
N PHE A 422 -7.74 -7.70 17.98
CA PHE A 422 -6.51 -6.99 18.29
C PHE A 422 -6.72 -6.15 19.53
N GLY A 423 -5.77 -6.23 20.44
CA GLY A 423 -5.93 -5.56 21.71
C GLY A 423 -4.80 -5.86 22.67
N ALA A 424 -4.92 -5.40 23.88
CA ALA A 424 -3.89 -5.50 24.88
C ALA A 424 -4.41 -5.81 26.28
N VAL A 425 -3.66 -6.65 26.99
CA VAL A 425 -3.66 -6.77 28.46
C VAL A 425 -2.57 -5.84 28.97
N LYS A 426 -2.93 -4.89 29.83
CA LYS A 426 -2.02 -3.88 30.39
C LYS A 426 -1.70 -4.25 31.85
N LEU A 427 -0.45 -4.56 32.10
CA LEU A 427 0.08 -4.96 33.38
C LEU A 427 0.99 -3.89 33.94
N SER A 428 1.13 -3.85 35.26
CA SER A 428 2.12 -3.03 35.95
C SER A 428 2.97 -3.91 36.85
N ARG A 429 4.24 -3.58 37.00
CA ARG A 429 5.12 -4.30 37.91
C ARG A 429 4.68 -4.16 39.38
N GLU A 430 4.09 -3.03 39.72
CA GLU A 430 3.60 -2.72 41.02
C GLU A 430 2.49 -3.69 41.48
N TYR A 431 1.51 -3.93 40.59
CA TYR A 431 0.34 -4.77 40.90
C TYR A 431 0.51 -6.23 40.49
N ASN A 432 1.36 -6.51 39.49
CA ASN A 432 1.49 -7.83 38.87
C ASN A 432 2.90 -8.44 39.03
N GLY A 433 3.58 -8.11 40.11
CA GLY A 433 4.97 -8.56 40.42
C GLY A 433 5.15 -10.07 40.49
N ASN A 434 4.07 -10.84 40.78
CA ASN A 434 4.10 -12.29 40.83
C ASN A 434 4.10 -12.97 39.45
N LEU A 435 3.76 -12.24 38.37
CA LEU A 435 3.87 -12.73 37.01
C LEU A 435 5.33 -12.66 36.54
N LYS A 436 6.07 -13.76 36.68
CA LYS A 436 7.50 -13.83 36.34
C LYS A 436 7.75 -14.26 34.91
N GLU A 437 8.62 -13.55 34.20
CA GLU A 437 9.03 -13.94 32.85
C GLU A 437 9.97 -15.14 32.88
N LYS A 438 9.87 -16.02 31.85
CA LYS A 438 10.83 -17.12 31.65
C LYS A 438 12.24 -16.59 31.37
N ALA A 439 13.25 -17.43 31.57
CA ALA A 439 14.64 -17.06 31.31
C ALA A 439 14.89 -16.71 29.83
N GLY A 440 14.32 -17.49 28.89
CA GLY A 440 14.42 -17.28 27.46
C GLY A 440 13.56 -16.15 26.89
N ARG A 441 12.87 -15.38 27.73
CA ARG A 441 11.99 -14.27 27.33
C ARG A 441 10.78 -14.69 26.47
N GLU A 442 10.41 -15.98 26.56
CA GLU A 442 9.25 -16.54 25.83
C GLU A 442 8.00 -16.58 26.72
N GLY A 443 7.57 -15.43 27.21
CA GLY A 443 6.38 -15.25 28.03
C GLY A 443 6.59 -15.53 29.51
N PHE A 444 5.47 -15.66 30.23
CA PHE A 444 5.46 -15.91 31.67
C PHE A 444 5.72 -17.37 32.04
N GLN A 445 6.25 -17.57 33.22
CA GLN A 445 6.31 -18.88 33.87
C GLN A 445 4.88 -19.36 34.13
N GLN A 446 4.62 -20.66 33.92
CA GLN A 446 3.27 -21.23 34.11
C GLN A 446 2.97 -21.53 35.57
N ASP A 447 3.16 -20.54 36.43
CA ASP A 447 2.87 -20.58 37.86
C ASP A 447 1.39 -20.31 38.19
N LYS A 448 1.05 -20.12 39.45
CA LYS A 448 -0.32 -19.86 39.88
C LYS A 448 -0.84 -18.54 39.37
N ALA A 449 -0.02 -17.48 39.41
CA ALA A 449 -0.40 -16.14 38.95
C ALA A 449 -0.76 -16.14 37.45
N TYR A 450 0.07 -16.79 36.63
CA TYR A 450 -0.20 -16.89 35.18
C TYR A 450 -1.46 -17.72 34.87
N ARG A 451 -1.68 -18.83 35.58
CA ARG A 451 -2.91 -19.64 35.41
C ARG A 451 -4.16 -18.85 35.75
N GLN A 452 -4.13 -18.04 36.84
CA GLN A 452 -5.23 -17.16 37.18
C GLN A 452 -5.47 -16.08 36.11
N LEU A 453 -4.43 -15.38 35.67
CA LEU A 453 -4.54 -14.40 34.57
C LEU A 453 -5.22 -15.04 33.33
N LYS A 454 -4.76 -16.21 32.92
CA LYS A 454 -5.31 -16.95 31.80
C LYS A 454 -6.78 -17.36 32.03
N SER A 455 -7.13 -17.88 33.23
CA SER A 455 -8.49 -18.28 33.58
C SER A 455 -9.46 -17.10 33.58
N ILE A 456 -9.06 -15.95 34.14
CA ILE A 456 -9.86 -14.73 34.19
C ILE A 456 -10.16 -14.25 32.75
N LEU A 457 -9.15 -14.15 31.91
CA LEU A 457 -9.33 -13.71 30.51
C LEU A 457 -10.22 -14.67 29.71
N ILE A 458 -10.05 -15.98 29.89
CA ILE A 458 -10.92 -16.98 29.26
C ILE A 458 -12.36 -16.83 29.74
N ASN A 459 -12.59 -16.58 31.04
CA ASN A 459 -13.91 -16.33 31.58
C ASN A 459 -14.55 -15.08 30.95
N ILE A 460 -13.79 -13.99 30.81
CA ILE A 460 -14.27 -12.76 30.17
C ILE A 460 -14.70 -13.02 28.73
N PHE A 461 -13.87 -13.66 27.88
CA PHE A 461 -14.25 -13.99 26.52
C PHE A 461 -15.48 -14.88 26.42
N ASN A 462 -15.61 -15.85 27.31
CA ASN A 462 -16.77 -16.77 27.34
C ASN A 462 -18.05 -16.05 27.74
N GLN A 463 -17.99 -15.17 28.76
CA GLN A 463 -19.14 -14.42 29.23
C GLN A 463 -19.60 -13.37 28.20
N LEU A 464 -18.66 -12.63 27.63
CA LEU A 464 -18.95 -11.69 26.54
C LEU A 464 -19.63 -12.39 25.35
N ALA A 465 -19.13 -13.58 24.97
CA ALA A 465 -19.76 -14.36 23.92
C ALA A 465 -21.17 -14.81 24.27
N ALA A 466 -21.40 -15.15 25.54
CA ALA A 466 -22.72 -15.58 26.03
C ALA A 466 -23.73 -14.43 26.03
N ASP A 467 -23.38 -13.31 26.59
CA ASP A 467 -24.32 -12.22 26.88
C ASP A 467 -24.60 -11.33 25.66
N PHE A 468 -23.64 -11.17 24.75
CA PHE A 468 -23.78 -10.23 23.63
C PHE A 468 -23.97 -10.91 22.26
N PHE A 469 -23.45 -12.11 22.05
CA PHE A 469 -23.39 -12.68 20.70
C PHE A 469 -24.26 -13.92 20.47
N ARG A 470 -24.72 -14.58 21.53
CA ARG A 470 -25.67 -15.69 21.41
C ARG A 470 -27.10 -15.17 21.38
N ASP A 471 -27.99 -15.89 20.68
CA ASP A 471 -29.40 -15.48 20.50
C ASP A 471 -30.19 -15.37 21.82
N ASP A 472 -29.77 -16.09 22.86
CA ASP A 472 -30.32 -16.11 24.22
C ASP A 472 -29.59 -15.19 25.22
N GLY A 473 -28.60 -14.41 24.75
CA GLY A 473 -27.83 -13.51 25.60
C GLY A 473 -28.63 -12.30 26.08
N GLU A 474 -28.28 -11.77 27.24
CA GLU A 474 -28.98 -10.62 27.88
C GLU A 474 -28.97 -9.38 26.98
N HIS A 475 -27.91 -9.18 26.22
CA HIS A 475 -27.70 -8.04 25.29
C HIS A 475 -27.63 -8.47 23.83
N ALA A 476 -28.16 -9.65 23.50
CA ALA A 476 -28.11 -10.24 22.16
C ALA A 476 -28.73 -9.37 21.07
N GLU A 477 -29.72 -8.56 21.42
CA GLU A 477 -30.43 -7.68 20.48
C GLU A 477 -29.49 -6.70 19.75
N TYR A 478 -28.46 -6.18 20.43
CA TYR A 478 -27.50 -5.25 19.82
C TYR A 478 -26.70 -5.89 18.68
N TYR A 479 -26.38 -7.15 18.80
CA TYR A 479 -25.69 -7.92 17.78
C TYR A 479 -26.63 -8.50 16.71
N VAL A 480 -27.64 -9.24 17.13
CA VAL A 480 -28.49 -10.05 16.25
C VAL A 480 -29.30 -9.18 15.28
N VAL A 481 -29.90 -8.08 15.78
CA VAL A 481 -30.70 -7.16 14.96
C VAL A 481 -29.79 -6.47 13.94
N ARG A 482 -28.68 -5.91 14.41
CA ARG A 482 -27.78 -5.15 13.54
C ARG A 482 -27.09 -6.02 12.50
N LYS A 483 -26.66 -7.21 12.86
CA LYS A 483 -26.12 -8.20 11.92
C LYS A 483 -27.11 -8.51 10.78
N LYS A 484 -28.39 -8.76 11.12
CA LYS A 484 -29.43 -9.00 10.09
C LYS A 484 -29.65 -7.80 9.17
N GLU A 485 -29.56 -6.59 9.69
CA GLU A 485 -29.63 -5.36 8.88
C GLU A 485 -28.45 -5.24 7.92
N LEU A 486 -27.21 -5.43 8.41
CA LEU A 486 -25.99 -5.41 7.60
C LEU A 486 -26.02 -6.47 6.51
N GLU A 487 -26.45 -7.70 6.83
CA GLU A 487 -26.62 -8.77 5.84
C GLU A 487 -27.62 -8.40 4.73
N LYS A 488 -28.75 -7.75 5.10
CA LYS A 488 -29.75 -7.27 4.12
C LYS A 488 -29.16 -6.17 3.23
N LEU A 489 -28.44 -5.21 3.81
CA LEU A 489 -27.81 -4.13 3.06
C LEU A 489 -26.77 -4.68 2.05
N GLU A 490 -25.94 -5.60 2.51
CA GLU A 490 -24.93 -6.21 1.64
C GLU A 490 -25.56 -7.06 0.52
N LEU A 491 -26.61 -7.82 0.82
CA LEU A 491 -27.35 -8.55 -0.21
C LEU A 491 -27.98 -7.62 -1.24
N ALA A 492 -28.52 -6.47 -0.80
CA ALA A 492 -29.08 -5.47 -1.71
C ALA A 492 -27.98 -4.85 -2.59
N ARG A 493 -26.80 -4.53 -2.01
CA ARG A 493 -25.64 -4.02 -2.73
C ARG A 493 -25.15 -4.99 -3.79
N ARG A 494 -24.90 -6.26 -3.42
CA ARG A 494 -24.46 -7.30 -4.39
C ARG A 494 -25.47 -7.54 -5.50
N LYS A 495 -26.78 -7.48 -5.19
CA LYS A 495 -27.85 -7.59 -6.19
C LYS A 495 -27.77 -6.43 -7.19
N ARG A 496 -27.56 -5.21 -6.70
CA ARG A 496 -27.38 -4.03 -7.55
C ARG A 496 -26.10 -4.13 -8.41
N GLU A 497 -24.96 -4.46 -7.82
CA GLU A 497 -23.69 -4.66 -8.55
C GLU A 497 -23.85 -5.71 -9.69
N LYS A 498 -24.49 -6.84 -9.38
CA LYS A 498 -24.75 -7.87 -10.39
C LYS A 498 -25.67 -7.36 -11.52
N GLN A 499 -26.68 -6.54 -11.20
CA GLN A 499 -27.56 -5.93 -12.21
C GLN A 499 -26.79 -4.94 -13.10
N VAL A 500 -25.93 -4.10 -12.52
CA VAL A 500 -25.09 -3.16 -13.26
C VAL A 500 -24.14 -3.90 -14.21
N LEU A 501 -23.42 -4.91 -13.69
CA LEU A 501 -22.53 -5.73 -14.52
C LEU A 501 -23.27 -6.41 -15.68
N THR A 502 -24.48 -6.94 -15.41
CA THR A 502 -25.29 -7.58 -16.46
C THR A 502 -25.71 -6.56 -17.53
N LYS A 503 -26.15 -5.37 -17.14
CA LYS A 503 -26.52 -4.30 -18.07
C LYS A 503 -25.32 -3.83 -18.91
N ARG A 504 -24.14 -3.64 -18.31
CA ARG A 504 -22.90 -3.31 -19.01
C ARG A 504 -22.50 -4.39 -20.03
N LYS A 505 -22.55 -5.66 -19.61
CA LYS A 505 -22.25 -6.79 -20.49
C LYS A 505 -23.21 -6.87 -21.70
N ASN A 506 -24.51 -6.66 -21.46
CA ASN A 506 -25.50 -6.67 -22.53
C ASN A 506 -25.28 -5.51 -23.52
N LEU A 507 -24.97 -4.31 -23.01
CA LEU A 507 -24.63 -3.17 -23.86
C LEU A 507 -23.38 -3.45 -24.71
N SER A 508 -22.30 -3.95 -24.11
CA SER A 508 -21.08 -4.34 -24.83
C SER A 508 -21.38 -5.34 -25.95
N GLY A 509 -22.13 -6.41 -25.66
CA GLY A 509 -22.50 -7.39 -26.66
C GLY A 509 -23.35 -6.82 -27.80
N SER A 510 -24.25 -5.86 -27.52
CA SER A 510 -25.04 -5.17 -28.55
C SER A 510 -24.18 -4.28 -29.43
N LEU A 511 -23.22 -3.55 -28.84
CA LEU A 511 -22.27 -2.70 -29.57
C LEU A 511 -21.35 -3.53 -30.47
N ASP A 512 -20.80 -4.64 -29.94
CA ASP A 512 -19.97 -5.56 -30.72
C ASP A 512 -20.73 -6.12 -31.93
N GLY A 513 -21.98 -6.54 -31.71
CA GLY A 513 -22.84 -7.04 -32.78
C GLY A 513 -23.19 -5.98 -33.84
N PHE A 514 -23.37 -4.71 -33.42
CA PHE A 514 -23.58 -3.59 -34.34
C PHE A 514 -22.35 -3.35 -35.21
N PHE A 515 -21.16 -3.23 -34.58
CA PHE A 515 -19.93 -2.97 -35.33
C PHE A 515 -19.59 -4.13 -36.29
N GLN A 516 -19.80 -5.36 -35.86
CA GLN A 516 -19.59 -6.50 -36.75
C GLN A 516 -20.50 -6.45 -37.98
N ARG A 517 -21.79 -6.16 -37.82
CA ARG A 517 -22.73 -6.00 -38.94
C ARG A 517 -22.37 -4.81 -39.85
N SER A 518 -21.99 -3.67 -39.28
CA SER A 518 -21.57 -2.50 -40.03
C SER A 518 -20.28 -2.78 -40.84
N GLN A 519 -19.29 -3.42 -40.25
CA GLN A 519 -18.02 -3.77 -40.94
C GLN A 519 -18.22 -4.77 -42.07
N GLN A 520 -19.17 -5.69 -41.93
CA GLN A 520 -19.55 -6.62 -42.99
C GLN A 520 -20.32 -5.98 -44.12
N GLY A 521 -20.69 -4.70 -44.01
CA GLY A 521 -21.45 -3.97 -45.01
C GLY A 521 -22.93 -4.43 -45.13
N LEU A 522 -23.43 -5.14 -44.12
CA LEU A 522 -24.80 -5.68 -44.09
C LEU A 522 -25.87 -4.58 -44.28
N PRO A 523 -25.77 -3.36 -43.69
CA PRO A 523 -26.80 -2.32 -43.91
C PRO A 523 -27.01 -1.97 -45.36
N LYS A 524 -25.95 -1.91 -46.17
CA LYS A 524 -26.01 -1.64 -47.61
C LYS A 524 -26.68 -2.80 -48.34
N LEU A 525 -26.32 -4.02 -48.02
CA LEU A 525 -26.82 -5.22 -48.66
C LEU A 525 -28.30 -5.44 -48.38
N GLU A 526 -28.75 -5.17 -47.14
CA GLU A 526 -30.14 -5.24 -46.72
C GLU A 526 -31.01 -4.17 -47.44
N ILE A 527 -30.49 -2.94 -47.54
CA ILE A 527 -31.16 -1.91 -48.34
C ILE A 527 -31.28 -2.30 -49.83
N GLU A 528 -30.24 -2.89 -50.40
CA GLU A 528 -30.26 -3.33 -51.78
C GLU A 528 -31.30 -4.44 -52.05
N ASN A 529 -31.42 -5.35 -51.08
CA ASN A 529 -32.48 -6.39 -51.12
C ASN A 529 -33.89 -5.77 -51.06
N ILE A 530 -34.08 -4.77 -50.16
CA ILE A 530 -35.37 -4.06 -50.08
C ILE A 530 -35.62 -3.31 -51.41
N ARG A 531 -34.62 -2.58 -51.94
CA ARG A 531 -34.67 -1.84 -53.21
C ARG A 531 -35.16 -2.74 -54.34
N ASN A 532 -34.52 -3.86 -54.56
CA ASN A 532 -34.83 -4.78 -55.63
C ASN A 532 -36.25 -5.34 -55.54
N ARG A 533 -36.71 -5.69 -54.35
CA ARG A 533 -38.06 -6.17 -54.11
C ARG A 533 -39.11 -5.11 -54.35
N ILE A 534 -38.92 -3.90 -53.85
CA ILE A 534 -39.86 -2.79 -53.99
C ILE A 534 -39.94 -2.34 -55.47
N LYS A 535 -38.79 -2.24 -56.13
CA LYS A 535 -38.75 -1.94 -57.59
C LYS A 535 -39.59 -2.95 -58.39
N HIS A 536 -39.43 -4.25 -58.14
CA HIS A 536 -40.25 -5.27 -58.81
C HIS A 536 -41.75 -5.10 -58.55
N ARG A 537 -42.15 -4.72 -57.31
CA ARG A 537 -43.54 -4.41 -56.98
C ARG A 537 -44.05 -3.18 -57.67
N MET A 538 -43.28 -2.11 -57.72
CA MET A 538 -43.60 -0.85 -58.40
C MET A 538 -43.77 -1.10 -59.89
N ASP A 539 -42.84 -1.82 -60.56
CA ASP A 539 -42.93 -2.20 -61.98
C ASP A 539 -44.16 -3.09 -62.28
N SER A 540 -44.56 -3.94 -61.30
CA SER A 540 -45.77 -4.75 -61.51
C SER A 540 -47.04 -3.90 -61.35
N ALA A 541 -47.09 -2.95 -60.43
CA ALA A 541 -48.15 -2.01 -60.20
C ALA A 541 -48.40 -1.13 -61.45
N ALA A 542 -47.31 -0.68 -62.10
CA ALA A 542 -47.37 0.14 -63.34
C ALA A 542 -47.97 -0.61 -64.53
N LYS A 543 -48.02 -1.93 -64.48
CA LYS A 543 -48.61 -2.77 -65.57
C LYS A 543 -50.10 -3.04 -65.38
N ILE A 544 -50.72 -2.61 -64.28
CA ILE A 544 -52.15 -2.76 -64.00
C ILE A 544 -52.90 -1.83 -64.92
N SER A 545 -53.94 -2.34 -65.66
CA SER A 545 -54.71 -1.62 -66.66
C SER A 545 -55.66 -0.58 -66.08
N ASP A 546 -56.12 -0.77 -64.84
CA ASP A 546 -56.97 0.17 -64.11
C ASP A 546 -56.11 1.20 -63.34
N PRO A 547 -56.27 2.53 -63.68
CA PRO A 547 -55.45 3.57 -63.03
C PRO A 547 -55.58 3.73 -61.52
N ASP A 548 -56.82 3.45 -60.98
CA ASP A 548 -57.08 3.58 -59.52
C ASP A 548 -56.50 2.39 -58.79
N GLU A 549 -56.60 1.18 -59.30
CA GLU A 549 -55.97 -0.01 -58.73
C GLU A 549 -54.39 0.12 -58.78
N ALA A 550 -53.88 0.64 -59.91
CA ALA A 550 -52.48 0.90 -60.08
C ALA A 550 -51.96 1.93 -59.04
N ALA A 551 -52.70 3.01 -58.82
CA ALA A 551 -52.36 4.04 -57.82
C ALA A 551 -52.32 3.44 -56.39
N ILE A 552 -53.30 2.62 -56.00
CA ILE A 552 -53.34 1.92 -54.72
C ILE A 552 -52.17 0.98 -54.61
N ALA A 553 -51.83 0.19 -55.62
CA ALA A 553 -50.74 -0.75 -55.61
C ALA A 553 -49.38 -0.06 -55.50
N LEU A 554 -49.18 1.14 -56.07
CA LEU A 554 -47.97 1.95 -55.93
C LEU A 554 -47.82 2.53 -54.54
N LEU A 555 -48.91 3.03 -53.95
CA LEU A 555 -48.93 3.50 -52.53
C LEU A 555 -48.66 2.38 -51.55
N ASP A 556 -49.21 1.17 -51.77
CA ASP A 556 -48.91 0.01 -50.94
C ASP A 556 -47.46 -0.44 -51.06
N ALA A 557 -46.84 -0.32 -52.22
CA ALA A 557 -45.42 -0.60 -52.40
C ALA A 557 -44.55 0.42 -51.64
N GLU A 558 -44.90 1.69 -51.63
CA GLU A 558 -44.19 2.73 -50.86
C GLU A 558 -44.36 2.47 -49.33
N LYS A 559 -45.55 2.17 -48.91
CA LYS A 559 -45.85 1.84 -47.51
C LYS A 559 -45.02 0.63 -47.01
N GLU A 560 -44.93 -0.40 -47.84
CA GLU A 560 -44.09 -1.58 -47.53
C GLU A 560 -42.63 -1.20 -47.46
N ALA A 561 -42.12 -0.33 -48.36
CA ALA A 561 -40.76 0.14 -48.37
C ALA A 561 -40.39 0.89 -47.06
N ASN A 562 -41.24 1.85 -46.67
CA ASN A 562 -41.06 2.64 -45.45
C ASN A 562 -41.14 1.76 -44.17
N LYS A 563 -42.10 0.82 -44.15
CA LYS A 563 -42.18 -0.13 -43.03
C LYS A 563 -40.91 -0.99 -42.90
N ARG A 564 -40.39 -1.56 -43.99
CA ARG A 564 -39.18 -2.36 -43.99
C ARG A 564 -37.92 -1.54 -43.61
N LEU A 565 -37.87 -0.28 -44.10
CA LEU A 565 -36.80 0.64 -43.72
C LEU A 565 -36.86 0.94 -42.23
N SER A 566 -38.04 1.23 -41.65
CA SER A 566 -38.21 1.46 -40.23
C SER A 566 -37.82 0.24 -39.38
N GLU A 567 -38.27 -0.98 -39.79
CA GLU A 567 -37.88 -2.24 -39.13
C GLU A 567 -36.36 -2.45 -39.17
N LEU A 568 -35.70 -2.08 -40.28
CA LEU A 568 -34.26 -2.15 -40.42
C LEU A 568 -33.56 -1.15 -39.50
N GLN A 569 -33.99 0.12 -39.50
CA GLN A 569 -33.46 1.15 -38.60
C GLN A 569 -33.59 0.76 -37.12
N GLU A 570 -34.75 0.23 -36.69
CA GLU A 570 -34.94 -0.28 -35.35
C GLU A 570 -33.97 -1.44 -35.00
N GLY A 571 -33.68 -2.32 -35.97
CA GLY A 571 -32.74 -3.43 -35.82
C GLY A 571 -31.26 -3.00 -35.61
N TYR A 572 -30.90 -1.75 -35.95
CA TYR A 572 -29.58 -1.13 -35.73
C TYR A 572 -29.57 -0.13 -34.57
N ARG A 573 -30.72 0.15 -33.93
CA ARG A 573 -30.82 1.07 -32.81
C ARG A 573 -30.50 0.37 -31.51
N ILE A 574 -29.53 0.88 -30.80
CA ILE A 574 -29.13 0.43 -29.45
C ILE A 574 -29.55 1.53 -28.47
N ALA A 575 -30.22 1.13 -27.37
CA ALA A 575 -30.55 2.04 -26.29
C ALA A 575 -29.52 1.98 -25.16
N LYS A 576 -29.03 3.15 -24.71
CA LYS A 576 -28.15 3.25 -23.54
C LYS A 576 -28.93 2.78 -22.29
N PRO A 577 -28.40 1.83 -21.47
CA PRO A 577 -29.09 1.40 -20.26
C PRO A 577 -29.10 2.54 -19.25
N ARG A 578 -30.26 2.86 -18.68
CA ARG A 578 -30.45 3.95 -17.72
C ARG A 578 -29.99 3.55 -16.31
N GLY A 579 -29.39 4.51 -15.56
CA GLY A 579 -28.96 4.36 -14.18
C GLY A 579 -27.74 3.46 -14.02
N VAL A 580 -26.88 3.41 -15.02
CA VAL A 580 -25.63 2.64 -15.02
C VAL A 580 -24.55 3.49 -15.65
N GLY A 581 -23.58 3.88 -14.83
CA GLY A 581 -22.34 4.50 -15.33
C GLY A 581 -21.57 3.54 -16.25
N LEU A 582 -21.01 4.03 -17.32
CA LEU A 582 -20.23 3.24 -18.26
C LEU A 582 -18.74 3.30 -17.90
N SER A 583 -18.03 2.18 -18.05
CA SER A 583 -16.57 2.19 -17.99
C SER A 583 -16.01 3.02 -19.16
N ARG A 584 -14.80 3.54 -19.05
CA ARG A 584 -14.16 4.34 -20.11
C ARG A 584 -14.17 3.65 -21.47
N GLN A 585 -13.93 2.33 -21.50
CA GLN A 585 -13.96 1.58 -22.75
C GLN A 585 -15.38 1.54 -23.31
N LEU A 586 -16.37 1.25 -22.50
CA LEU A 586 -17.76 1.14 -22.94
C LEU A 586 -18.35 2.49 -23.34
N GLN A 587 -17.88 3.59 -22.75
CA GLN A 587 -18.21 4.95 -23.13
C GLN A 587 -17.67 5.29 -24.53
N ARG A 588 -16.43 4.93 -24.83
CA ARG A 588 -15.83 5.09 -26.18
C ARG A 588 -16.57 4.29 -27.24
N ASP A 589 -16.90 3.05 -26.91
CA ASP A 589 -17.65 2.19 -27.84
C ASP A 589 -19.04 2.78 -28.10
N TRP A 590 -19.65 3.39 -27.08
CA TRP A 590 -20.91 4.12 -27.22
C TRP A 590 -20.80 5.36 -28.13
N GLU A 591 -19.79 6.18 -27.98
CA GLU A 591 -19.51 7.35 -28.81
C GLU A 591 -19.23 6.95 -30.28
N ALA A 592 -18.43 5.89 -30.47
CA ALA A 592 -18.18 5.33 -31.77
C ALA A 592 -19.47 4.82 -32.44
N TYR A 593 -20.34 4.15 -31.67
CA TYR A 593 -21.68 3.72 -32.12
C TYR A 593 -22.53 4.92 -32.55
N THR A 594 -22.56 5.98 -31.73
CA THR A 594 -23.40 7.17 -32.07
C THR A 594 -22.95 7.80 -33.37
N THR A 595 -21.63 7.92 -33.58
CA THR A 595 -21.05 8.46 -34.82
C THR A 595 -21.37 7.59 -36.04
N GLU A 596 -21.18 6.27 -35.90
CA GLU A 596 -21.45 5.32 -37.00
C GLU A 596 -22.95 5.20 -37.33
N SER A 597 -23.78 5.21 -36.28
CA SER A 597 -25.25 5.22 -36.47
C SER A 597 -25.74 6.45 -37.22
N GLN A 598 -25.21 7.65 -36.90
CA GLN A 598 -25.50 8.87 -37.63
C GLN A 598 -25.02 8.79 -39.09
N ARG A 599 -23.83 8.20 -39.34
CA ARG A 599 -23.33 7.95 -40.65
C ARG A 599 -24.26 7.03 -41.48
N LEU A 600 -24.69 5.90 -40.90
CA LEU A 600 -25.64 5.00 -41.57
C LEU A 600 -26.97 5.69 -41.89
N GLU A 601 -27.47 6.52 -40.98
CA GLU A 601 -28.68 7.28 -41.16
C GLU A 601 -28.55 8.25 -42.35
N ASN A 602 -27.48 9.04 -42.42
CA ASN A 602 -27.30 10.09 -43.41
C ASN A 602 -26.87 9.55 -44.79
N GLU A 603 -26.05 8.51 -44.85
CA GLU A 603 -25.45 8.01 -46.10
C GLU A 603 -26.25 6.85 -46.73
N ILE A 604 -27.03 6.11 -45.91
CA ILE A 604 -27.71 4.89 -46.38
C ILE A 604 -29.23 4.98 -46.25
N PHE A 605 -29.74 5.26 -45.05
CA PHE A 605 -31.18 5.15 -44.81
C PHE A 605 -31.98 6.33 -45.41
N LYS A 606 -31.59 7.58 -45.13
CA LYS A 606 -32.23 8.77 -45.72
C LYS A 606 -32.16 8.81 -47.24
N PRO A 607 -31.00 8.60 -47.89
CA PRO A 607 -30.93 8.58 -49.34
C PRO A 607 -31.84 7.50 -49.98
N PHE A 608 -31.98 6.35 -49.34
CA PHE A 608 -32.87 5.30 -49.81
C PHE A 608 -34.35 5.71 -49.70
N ALA A 609 -34.79 6.32 -48.60
CA ALA A 609 -36.15 6.84 -48.45
C ALA A 609 -36.48 7.88 -49.54
N GLU A 610 -35.55 8.81 -49.81
CA GLU A 610 -35.69 9.82 -50.86
C GLU A 610 -35.72 9.19 -52.29
N GLU A 611 -34.94 8.15 -52.50
CA GLU A 611 -34.90 7.39 -53.75
C GLU A 611 -36.25 6.70 -54.05
N ILE A 612 -36.83 6.01 -53.02
CA ILE A 612 -38.14 5.36 -53.14
C ILE A 612 -39.23 6.38 -53.50
N SER A 613 -39.24 7.54 -52.81
CA SER A 613 -40.20 8.61 -53.09
C SER A 613 -40.06 9.17 -54.51
N ARG A 614 -38.86 9.30 -55.03
CA ARG A 614 -38.57 9.75 -56.42
C ARG A 614 -39.00 8.71 -57.41
N GLN A 615 -38.61 7.44 -57.22
CA GLN A 615 -38.98 6.34 -58.11
C GLN A 615 -40.51 6.19 -58.28
N LEU A 616 -41.23 6.32 -57.18
CA LEU A 616 -42.70 6.30 -57.20
C LEU A 616 -43.28 7.44 -58.02
N GLY A 617 -42.74 8.66 -57.86
CA GLY A 617 -43.15 9.84 -58.68
C GLY A 617 -42.87 9.66 -60.17
N ASP A 618 -41.70 9.12 -60.53
CA ASP A 618 -41.29 8.86 -61.88
C ASP A 618 -42.17 7.81 -62.57
N ILE A 619 -42.45 6.67 -61.87
CA ILE A 619 -43.33 5.59 -62.38
C ILE A 619 -44.80 6.05 -62.53
N ALA A 620 -45.31 6.80 -61.53
CA ALA A 620 -46.62 7.38 -61.59
C ALA A 620 -46.80 8.32 -62.77
N THR A 621 -45.81 9.16 -63.06
CA THR A 621 -45.78 10.09 -64.19
C THR A 621 -45.72 9.34 -65.52
N GLN A 622 -44.84 8.35 -65.65
CA GLN A 622 -44.69 7.55 -66.87
C GLN A 622 -45.95 6.76 -67.21
N ALA A 623 -46.62 6.18 -66.22
CA ALA A 623 -47.84 5.39 -66.34
C ALA A 623 -49.12 6.26 -66.37
N ARG A 624 -49.04 7.60 -66.35
CA ARG A 624 -50.11 8.58 -66.24
C ARG A 624 -51.11 8.28 -65.08
N ILE A 625 -50.60 7.80 -63.92
CA ILE A 625 -51.39 7.51 -62.79
C ILE A 625 -51.44 8.71 -61.84
N TYR A 626 -52.65 9.17 -61.51
CA TYR A 626 -52.83 10.28 -60.57
C TYR A 626 -52.78 9.83 -59.12
N ILE A 627 -51.85 10.32 -58.30
CA ILE A 627 -51.73 10.04 -56.86
C ILE A 627 -52.08 11.32 -56.10
N ASP A 628 -53.11 11.18 -55.13
CA ASP A 628 -53.45 12.28 -54.24
C ASP A 628 -52.39 12.46 -53.15
N GLN A 629 -51.45 13.39 -53.45
CA GLN A 629 -50.34 13.70 -52.53
C GLN A 629 -50.82 14.20 -51.16
N ARG A 630 -51.98 14.81 -51.05
CA ARG A 630 -52.55 15.29 -49.79
C ARG A 630 -52.95 14.14 -48.87
N LYS A 631 -53.57 13.09 -49.35
CA LYS A 631 -53.92 11.89 -48.59
C LYS A 631 -52.68 11.11 -48.13
N ARG A 632 -51.73 11.01 -49.01
CA ARG A 632 -50.43 10.40 -48.75
C ARG A 632 -49.71 11.06 -47.58
N LEU A 633 -49.54 12.37 -47.59
CA LEU A 633 -48.87 13.14 -46.54
C LEU A 633 -49.67 13.09 -45.21
N GLN A 634 -50.98 13.12 -45.24
CA GLN A 634 -51.87 13.07 -44.08
C GLN A 634 -51.77 11.74 -43.31
N SER A 635 -51.64 10.63 -44.04
CA SER A 635 -51.46 9.31 -43.46
C SER A 635 -50.12 9.18 -42.75
N LEU A 636 -49.02 9.64 -43.36
CA LEU A 636 -47.68 9.60 -42.79
C LEU A 636 -47.55 10.47 -41.53
N ILE A 637 -48.12 11.68 -41.54
CA ILE A 637 -48.09 12.59 -40.41
C ILE A 637 -48.88 12.02 -39.21
N ASN A 638 -50.04 11.42 -39.45
CA ASN A 638 -50.85 10.82 -38.37
C ASN A 638 -50.16 9.65 -37.69
N GLU A 639 -49.47 8.80 -38.42
CA GLU A 639 -48.72 7.66 -37.92
C GLU A 639 -47.54 8.10 -37.06
N LEU A 640 -46.75 9.07 -37.53
CA LEU A 640 -45.65 9.66 -36.80
C LEU A 640 -46.11 10.29 -35.48
N ALA A 641 -47.20 11.09 -35.54
CA ALA A 641 -47.74 11.77 -34.36
C ALA A 641 -48.23 10.81 -33.27
N GLU A 642 -48.81 9.67 -33.59
CA GLU A 642 -49.25 8.68 -32.59
C GLU A 642 -48.08 7.92 -31.96
N ASN A 643 -47.03 7.65 -32.71
CA ASN A 643 -45.83 6.99 -32.18
C ASN A 643 -45.07 7.90 -31.19
N GLU A 644 -44.87 9.16 -31.53
CA GLU A 644 -44.24 10.12 -30.64
C GLU A 644 -45.03 10.39 -29.36
N LYS A 645 -46.38 10.50 -29.46
CA LYS A 645 -47.25 10.63 -28.26
C LYS A 645 -47.14 9.47 -27.30
N LYS A 646 -46.95 8.22 -27.77
CA LYS A 646 -46.77 7.05 -26.89
C LYS A 646 -45.42 7.11 -26.16
N SER A 647 -44.38 7.49 -26.86
CA SER A 647 -43.02 7.61 -26.29
C SER A 647 -42.96 8.66 -25.20
N VAL A 648 -43.45 9.89 -25.45
CA VAL A 648 -43.46 10.98 -24.44
C VAL A 648 -44.30 10.63 -23.19
N ARG A 649 -45.46 9.95 -23.35
CA ARG A 649 -46.28 9.56 -22.19
C ARG A 649 -45.62 8.51 -21.33
N SER A 650 -44.86 7.59 -21.89
CA SER A 650 -44.12 6.58 -21.15
C SER A 650 -43.04 7.22 -20.30
N GLU A 651 -42.31 8.17 -20.88
CA GLU A 651 -41.19 8.87 -20.24
C GLU A 651 -41.69 9.79 -19.10
N ALA A 652 -42.74 10.54 -19.30
CA ALA A 652 -43.37 11.40 -18.30
C ALA A 652 -43.78 10.65 -17.02
N ARG A 653 -44.28 9.41 -17.16
CA ARG A 653 -44.64 8.56 -16.00
C ARG A 653 -43.40 8.10 -15.23
N SER A 654 -42.33 7.72 -15.91
CA SER A 654 -41.05 7.31 -15.30
C SER A 654 -40.45 8.45 -14.49
N LEU A 655 -40.42 9.66 -15.03
CA LEU A 655 -39.88 10.85 -14.39
C LEU A 655 -40.62 11.17 -13.07
N THR A 656 -41.96 11.11 -13.09
CA THR A 656 -42.78 11.43 -11.90
C THR A 656 -42.50 10.49 -10.74
N ASN A 657 -42.35 9.19 -11.00
CA ASN A 657 -42.07 8.20 -9.98
C ASN A 657 -40.67 8.42 -9.35
N THR A 658 -39.68 8.67 -10.17
CA THR A 658 -38.29 8.89 -9.67
C THR A 658 -38.18 10.14 -8.81
N ALA A 659 -38.84 11.24 -9.20
CA ALA A 659 -38.85 12.48 -8.41
C ALA A 659 -39.48 12.30 -7.01
N GLU A 660 -40.55 11.50 -6.92
CA GLU A 660 -41.21 11.24 -5.63
C GLU A 660 -40.34 10.38 -4.68
N GLU A 661 -39.62 9.38 -5.20
CA GLU A 661 -38.72 8.56 -4.41
C GLU A 661 -37.54 9.39 -3.87
N THR A 662 -36.96 10.26 -4.69
CA THR A 662 -35.86 11.15 -4.28
C THR A 662 -36.27 12.13 -3.20
N ARG A 663 -37.47 12.71 -3.31
CA ARG A 663 -38.04 13.57 -2.28
C ARG A 663 -38.15 12.86 -0.93
N LYS A 664 -38.64 11.62 -0.93
CA LYS A 664 -38.79 10.82 0.30
C LYS A 664 -37.45 10.51 0.94
N ALA A 665 -36.44 10.16 0.14
CA ALA A 665 -35.07 9.88 0.63
C ALA A 665 -34.42 11.12 1.27
N ALA A 666 -34.44 12.27 0.61
CA ALA A 666 -33.89 13.52 1.15
C ALA A 666 -34.56 13.96 2.47
N THR A 667 -35.90 13.82 2.54
CA THR A 667 -36.65 14.15 3.77
C THR A 667 -36.27 13.25 4.94
N LYS A 668 -36.02 11.96 4.67
CA LYS A 668 -35.56 11.01 5.70
C LYS A 668 -34.20 11.41 6.26
N VAL A 669 -33.21 11.67 5.41
CA VAL A 669 -31.85 12.06 5.85
C VAL A 669 -31.88 13.33 6.69
N ALA A 670 -32.67 14.35 6.30
CA ALA A 670 -32.80 15.56 7.07
C ALA A 670 -33.39 15.33 8.48
N ARG A 671 -34.38 14.41 8.58
CA ARG A 671 -34.96 14.03 9.86
C ARG A 671 -33.97 13.29 10.76
N ASP A 672 -33.25 12.34 10.21
CA ASP A 672 -32.28 11.52 10.93
C ASP A 672 -31.15 12.41 11.47
N ALA A 673 -30.63 13.38 10.70
CA ALA A 673 -29.62 14.33 11.13
C ALA A 673 -30.06 15.22 12.29
N ILE A 674 -31.32 15.70 12.27
CA ILE A 674 -31.89 16.50 13.37
C ILE A 674 -32.01 15.63 14.63
N HIS A 675 -32.45 14.39 14.49
CA HIS A 675 -32.59 13.47 15.61
C HIS A 675 -31.24 13.09 16.24
N GLU A 676 -30.20 12.86 15.45
CA GLU A 676 -28.84 12.62 15.94
C GLU A 676 -28.30 13.79 16.77
N LEU A 677 -28.50 15.00 16.28
CA LEU A 677 -28.09 16.21 17.02
C LEU A 677 -28.87 16.38 18.33
N GLN A 678 -30.19 16.17 18.30
CA GLN A 678 -31.03 16.24 19.50
C GLN A 678 -30.60 15.21 20.56
N ASN A 679 -30.34 13.98 20.15
CA ASN A 679 -29.85 12.94 21.05
C ASN A 679 -28.49 13.28 21.66
N THR A 680 -27.60 13.89 20.88
CA THR A 680 -26.29 14.33 21.40
C THR A 680 -26.45 15.47 22.43
N ILE A 681 -27.32 16.45 22.15
CA ILE A 681 -27.61 17.52 23.10
C ILE A 681 -28.20 16.94 24.40
N SER A 682 -29.18 16.05 24.31
CA SER A 682 -29.78 15.42 25.51
C SER A 682 -28.77 14.61 26.33
N LYS A 683 -27.81 13.92 25.68
CA LYS A 683 -26.72 13.23 26.39
C LYS A 683 -25.79 14.21 27.11
N VAL A 684 -25.43 15.31 26.46
CA VAL A 684 -24.59 16.37 27.08
C VAL A 684 -25.32 17.01 28.24
N GLU A 685 -26.63 17.27 28.13
CA GLU A 685 -27.47 17.78 29.23
C GLU A 685 -27.53 16.80 30.41
N ALA A 686 -27.65 15.52 30.16
CA ALA A 686 -27.64 14.49 31.19
C ALA A 686 -26.24 14.39 31.89
N ASP A 687 -25.18 14.38 31.09
CA ASP A 687 -23.80 14.41 31.62
C ASP A 687 -23.55 15.67 32.47
N PHE A 688 -24.03 16.83 32.00
CA PHE A 688 -23.95 18.09 32.75
C PHE A 688 -24.71 18.00 34.07
N ALA A 689 -25.94 17.48 34.08
CA ALA A 689 -26.75 17.35 35.28
C ALA A 689 -26.19 16.36 36.32
N SER A 690 -25.40 15.39 35.88
CA SER A 690 -24.79 14.36 36.72
C SER A 690 -23.47 14.81 37.41
N LYS A 691 -22.83 15.91 36.95
CA LYS A 691 -21.55 16.39 37.47
C LYS A 691 -21.72 17.40 38.62
N ASP A 692 -20.96 17.20 39.71
CA ASP A 692 -20.85 18.19 40.77
C ASP A 692 -19.72 19.16 40.49
N PHE A 693 -20.08 20.33 39.99
CA PHE A 693 -19.14 21.41 39.65
C PHE A 693 -18.51 22.12 40.87
N ASN A 694 -18.97 21.85 42.08
CA ASN A 694 -18.40 22.47 43.28
C ASN A 694 -17.07 21.79 43.70
N GLU A 695 -16.80 20.58 43.25
CA GLU A 695 -15.57 19.83 43.54
C GLU A 695 -14.49 20.02 42.46
N LEU A 696 -14.78 20.69 41.33
CA LEU A 696 -13.85 20.85 40.22
C LEU A 696 -13.02 22.15 40.35
N SER A 697 -11.74 22.05 39.98
CA SER A 697 -10.91 23.24 39.80
C SER A 697 -11.35 24.07 38.59
N PRO A 698 -11.03 25.39 38.52
CA PRO A 698 -11.34 26.23 37.37
C PRO A 698 -10.82 25.68 36.03
N GLU A 699 -9.64 25.03 36.03
CA GLU A 699 -9.03 24.40 34.85
C GLU A 699 -9.81 23.16 34.41
N GLN A 700 -10.22 22.34 35.37
CA GLN A 700 -11.04 21.15 35.11
C GLN A 700 -12.44 21.52 34.60
N THR A 701 -13.02 22.59 35.12
CA THR A 701 -14.32 23.10 34.63
C THR A 701 -14.22 23.57 33.17
N GLU A 702 -13.14 24.26 32.84
CA GLU A 702 -12.88 24.68 31.44
C GLU A 702 -12.65 23.50 30.50
N GLN A 703 -11.98 22.43 30.98
CA GLN A 703 -11.78 21.20 30.20
C GLN A 703 -13.13 20.52 29.92
N VAL A 704 -13.99 20.39 30.91
CA VAL A 704 -15.34 19.82 30.76
C VAL A 704 -16.19 20.66 29.79
N ARG A 705 -16.11 21.98 29.86
CA ARG A 705 -16.78 22.87 28.90
C ARG A 705 -16.34 22.62 27.47
N LYS A 706 -15.02 22.55 27.25
CA LYS A 706 -14.45 22.26 25.92
C LYS A 706 -14.87 20.89 25.39
N ASP A 707 -14.92 19.86 26.24
CA ASP A 707 -15.39 18.54 25.84
C ASP A 707 -16.86 18.61 25.37
N PHE A 708 -17.75 19.24 26.13
CA PHE A 708 -19.15 19.37 25.75
C PHE A 708 -19.34 20.17 24.45
N GLU A 709 -18.61 21.28 24.29
CA GLU A 709 -18.61 22.08 23.07
C GLU A 709 -18.14 21.24 21.87
N THR A 710 -17.01 20.53 22.00
CA THR A 710 -16.44 19.71 20.94
C THR A 710 -17.39 18.58 20.51
N ARG A 711 -18.07 17.91 21.46
CA ARG A 711 -19.05 16.86 21.17
C ARG A 711 -20.25 17.38 20.37
N ILE A 712 -20.80 18.53 20.75
CA ILE A 712 -21.93 19.15 20.02
C ILE A 712 -21.47 19.66 18.65
N GLU A 713 -20.33 20.35 18.60
CA GLU A 713 -19.80 20.95 17.36
C GLU A 713 -19.42 19.87 16.33
N SER A 714 -18.82 18.76 16.76
CA SER A 714 -18.43 17.69 15.86
C SER A 714 -19.63 17.05 15.15
N VAL A 715 -20.71 16.76 15.89
CA VAL A 715 -21.95 16.19 15.34
C VAL A 715 -22.69 17.24 14.49
N SER A 716 -22.74 18.48 14.94
CA SER A 716 -23.34 19.59 14.18
C SER A 716 -22.63 19.80 12.85
N LYS A 717 -21.28 19.85 12.85
CA LYS A 717 -20.45 20.02 11.66
C LYS A 717 -20.64 18.87 10.68
N LYS A 718 -20.53 17.61 11.15
CA LYS A 718 -20.76 16.40 10.34
C LYS A 718 -22.13 16.42 9.65
N ASN A 719 -23.20 16.71 10.40
CA ASN A 719 -24.56 16.74 9.89
C ASN A 719 -24.81 17.92 8.94
N THR A 720 -24.24 19.09 9.25
CA THR A 720 -24.34 20.28 8.38
C THR A 720 -23.61 20.04 7.05
N GLU A 721 -22.41 19.45 7.07
CA GLU A 721 -21.68 19.10 5.85
C GLU A 721 -22.44 18.07 5.01
N SER A 722 -23.03 17.05 5.63
CA SER A 722 -23.82 16.04 4.95
C SER A 722 -25.08 16.65 4.30
N LEU A 723 -25.81 17.47 5.03
CA LEU A 723 -27.00 18.16 4.52
C LEU A 723 -26.64 19.20 3.44
N SER A 724 -25.51 19.89 3.57
CA SER A 724 -25.02 20.80 2.54
C SER A 724 -24.72 20.08 1.24
N ARG A 725 -24.02 18.95 1.28
CA ARG A 725 -23.76 18.13 0.07
C ARG A 725 -25.04 17.71 -0.62
N ILE A 726 -26.04 17.23 0.13
CA ILE A 726 -27.35 16.85 -0.43
C ILE A 726 -28.06 18.06 -1.03
N ARG A 727 -28.04 19.20 -0.32
CA ARG A 727 -28.63 20.46 -0.83
C ARG A 727 -27.95 20.90 -2.13
N ASP A 728 -26.61 20.87 -2.17
CA ASP A 728 -25.82 21.33 -3.32
C ASP A 728 -26.10 20.43 -4.55
N VAL A 729 -26.22 19.11 -4.34
CA VAL A 729 -26.66 18.16 -5.37
C VAL A 729 -28.07 18.48 -5.85
N LEU A 730 -29.04 18.64 -4.95
CA LEU A 730 -30.43 18.97 -5.32
C LEU A 730 -30.55 20.34 -5.98
N THR A 731 -29.76 21.33 -5.55
CA THR A 731 -29.73 22.67 -6.13
C THR A 731 -29.14 22.62 -7.54
N SER A 732 -28.03 21.91 -7.75
CA SER A 732 -27.43 21.70 -9.08
C SER A 732 -28.42 21.01 -10.05
N VAL A 733 -29.14 19.97 -9.58
CA VAL A 733 -30.23 19.36 -10.37
C VAL A 733 -31.33 20.35 -10.70
N ALA A 734 -31.79 21.16 -9.73
CA ALA A 734 -32.84 22.12 -9.96
C ALA A 734 -32.42 23.30 -10.86
N GLU A 735 -31.16 23.73 -10.79
CA GLU A 735 -30.60 24.75 -11.66
C GLU A 735 -30.43 24.25 -13.10
N ASN A 736 -29.89 23.04 -13.26
CA ASN A 736 -29.74 22.40 -14.57
C ASN A 736 -31.10 22.13 -15.22
N MET A 737 -32.14 21.77 -14.46
CA MET A 737 -33.53 21.68 -14.98
C MET A 737 -34.12 23.00 -15.45
N LYS A 738 -33.62 24.15 -14.98
CA LYS A 738 -34.06 25.48 -15.46
C LYS A 738 -33.33 25.92 -16.74
N VAL A 739 -32.13 25.35 -16.99
CA VAL A 739 -31.27 25.76 -18.10
C VAL A 739 -31.45 24.82 -19.27
N ASP A 740 -31.67 23.51 -19.06
CA ASP A 740 -31.83 22.49 -20.09
C ASP A 740 -32.78 21.39 -19.62
N PRO A 741 -33.98 21.25 -20.22
CA PRO A 741 -34.93 20.21 -19.82
C PRO A 741 -34.46 18.77 -20.15
N ASP A 742 -33.37 18.61 -20.91
CA ASP A 742 -32.84 17.30 -21.31
C ASP A 742 -31.88 16.66 -20.28
N ILE A 743 -31.45 17.38 -19.22
CA ILE A 743 -30.59 16.81 -18.18
C ILE A 743 -31.43 16.25 -17.04
N THR A 744 -31.43 14.93 -16.89
CA THR A 744 -32.18 14.21 -15.87
C THR A 744 -31.30 13.82 -14.68
N GLN A 745 -31.94 13.57 -13.51
CA GLN A 745 -31.29 13.04 -12.29
C GLN A 745 -30.59 11.69 -12.53
N ILE A 746 -31.03 10.96 -13.58
CA ILE A 746 -30.42 9.71 -14.04
C ILE A 746 -29.05 9.98 -14.65
N ASP A 747 -28.90 11.04 -15.45
CA ASP A 747 -27.63 11.45 -16.04
C ASP A 747 -26.62 11.86 -14.96
N MET A 748 -27.08 12.44 -13.86
CA MET A 748 -26.27 12.81 -12.73
C MET A 748 -25.83 11.58 -11.89
N MET A 749 -26.69 10.59 -11.70
CA MET A 749 -26.31 9.30 -11.12
C MET A 749 -25.35 8.52 -12.03
N GLU A 750 -25.52 8.64 -13.35
CA GLU A 750 -24.60 8.06 -14.33
C GLU A 750 -23.23 8.75 -14.26
N ALA A 751 -23.19 10.08 -14.17
CA ALA A 751 -21.96 10.84 -14.01
C ALA A 751 -21.23 10.52 -12.71
N MET A 752 -21.96 10.36 -11.58
CA MET A 752 -21.38 9.90 -10.31
C MET A 752 -20.85 8.46 -10.39
N ASP A 753 -21.56 7.55 -11.05
CA ASP A 753 -21.11 6.17 -11.26
C ASP A 753 -19.90 6.12 -12.21
N GLU A 754 -19.82 7.00 -13.20
CA GLU A 754 -18.66 7.16 -14.10
C GLU A 754 -17.45 7.70 -13.35
N GLU A 755 -17.65 8.69 -12.47
CA GLU A 755 -16.58 9.25 -11.65
C GLU A 755 -16.05 8.23 -10.63
N LEU A 756 -16.92 7.47 -9.97
CA LEU A 756 -16.55 6.38 -9.06
C LEU A 756 -15.80 5.25 -9.79
N GLU A 757 -16.23 4.87 -10.99
CA GLU A 757 -15.54 3.86 -11.78
C GLU A 757 -14.18 4.37 -12.27
N THR A 758 -14.09 5.64 -12.64
CA THR A 758 -12.84 6.30 -13.03
C THR A 758 -11.85 6.34 -11.87
N LEU A 759 -12.32 6.65 -10.65
CA LEU A 759 -11.50 6.62 -9.43
C LEU A 759 -11.05 5.20 -9.08
N ARG A 760 -11.91 4.19 -9.22
CA ARG A 760 -11.55 2.78 -9.01
C ARG A 760 -10.50 2.32 -10.00
N GLU A 761 -10.66 2.61 -11.29
CA GLU A 761 -9.68 2.30 -12.32
C GLU A 761 -8.33 3.02 -12.07
N GLN A 762 -8.34 4.23 -11.51
CA GLN A 762 -7.12 4.94 -11.12
C GLN A 762 -6.42 4.27 -9.93
N VAL A 763 -7.15 3.87 -8.91
CA VAL A 763 -6.61 3.20 -7.72
C VAL A 763 -6.01 1.84 -8.08
N ASP A 764 -6.71 1.04 -8.87
CA ASP A 764 -6.21 -0.28 -9.32
C ASP A 764 -4.94 -0.13 -10.18
N THR A 765 -4.83 0.92 -10.95
CA THR A 765 -3.66 1.20 -11.78
C THR A 765 -2.46 1.70 -10.99
N ASP A 766 -2.68 2.59 -10.03
CA ASP A 766 -1.60 3.07 -9.19
C ASP A 766 -1.03 1.93 -8.33
N ALA A 767 -1.85 0.97 -7.91
CA ALA A 767 -1.41 -0.26 -7.26
C ALA A 767 -0.57 -1.15 -8.19
N ASP A 768 -1.00 -1.37 -9.44
CA ASP A 768 -0.25 -2.15 -10.43
C ASP A 768 1.09 -1.49 -10.81
N LEU A 769 1.13 -0.15 -10.89
CA LEU A 769 2.35 0.61 -11.17
C LEU A 769 3.35 0.55 -10.01
N VAL A 770 2.88 0.57 -8.78
CA VAL A 770 3.72 0.40 -7.58
C VAL A 770 4.30 -1.02 -7.54
N GLN A 771 3.50 -2.05 -7.81
CA GLN A 771 3.97 -3.43 -7.88
C GLN A 771 4.98 -3.65 -9.02
N LEU A 772 4.75 -3.05 -10.19
CA LEU A 772 5.70 -3.11 -11.31
C LEU A 772 7.01 -2.38 -10.98
N GLY A 773 6.95 -1.23 -10.31
CA GLY A 773 8.11 -0.47 -9.85
C GLY A 773 8.94 -1.26 -8.83
N LEU A 774 8.29 -1.92 -7.88
CA LEU A 774 8.93 -2.80 -6.90
C LEU A 774 9.56 -4.03 -7.57
N ALA A 775 8.87 -4.68 -8.51
CA ALA A 775 9.41 -5.84 -9.23
C ALA A 775 10.66 -5.47 -10.05
N VAL A 776 10.66 -4.32 -10.72
CA VAL A 776 11.83 -3.83 -11.48
C VAL A 776 12.99 -3.48 -10.55
N ALA A 777 12.71 -2.89 -9.39
CA ALA A 777 13.75 -2.58 -8.38
C ALA A 777 14.40 -3.86 -7.84
N VAL A 778 13.60 -4.90 -7.51
CA VAL A 778 14.10 -6.20 -7.03
C VAL A 778 14.94 -6.90 -8.10
N ILE A 779 14.47 -6.93 -9.34
CA ILE A 779 15.20 -7.58 -10.45
C ILE A 779 16.54 -6.89 -10.68
N ASN A 780 16.60 -5.58 -10.69
CA ASN A 780 17.85 -4.84 -10.87
C ASN A 780 18.83 -5.06 -9.72
N HIS A 781 18.34 -5.12 -8.50
CA HIS A 781 19.15 -5.38 -7.32
C HIS A 781 19.80 -6.78 -7.37
N GLU A 782 19.07 -7.82 -7.77
CA GLU A 782 19.60 -9.18 -7.97
C GLU A 782 20.67 -9.20 -9.08
N PHE A 783 20.49 -8.37 -10.12
CA PHE A 783 21.49 -8.22 -11.17
C PHE A 783 22.78 -7.53 -10.69
N GLU A 784 22.67 -6.47 -9.89
CA GLU A 784 23.85 -5.76 -9.33
C GLU A 784 24.69 -6.66 -8.43
N ALA A 785 24.05 -7.45 -7.55
CA ALA A 785 24.75 -8.41 -6.70
C ALA A 785 25.49 -9.48 -7.54
N THR A 786 24.82 -10.00 -8.55
CA THR A 786 25.39 -10.99 -9.48
C THR A 786 26.56 -10.40 -10.28
N ILE A 787 26.45 -9.16 -10.74
CA ILE A 787 27.49 -8.43 -11.46
C ILE A 787 28.75 -8.22 -10.60
N LYS A 788 28.57 -7.79 -9.34
CA LYS A 788 29.68 -7.63 -8.39
C LYS A 788 30.39 -8.97 -8.17
N GLY A 789 29.63 -10.06 -8.06
CA GLY A 789 30.17 -11.43 -7.98
C GLY A 789 30.98 -11.82 -9.20
N VAL A 790 30.44 -11.60 -10.40
CA VAL A 790 31.12 -11.93 -11.65
C VAL A 790 32.38 -11.06 -11.86
N ARG A 791 32.34 -9.75 -11.52
CA ARG A 791 33.52 -8.88 -11.55
C ARG A 791 34.63 -9.36 -10.62
N ARG A 792 34.26 -9.85 -9.44
CA ARG A 792 35.20 -10.42 -8.49
C ARG A 792 35.84 -11.69 -9.07
N SER A 793 35.05 -12.63 -9.58
CA SER A 793 35.55 -13.86 -10.18
C SER A 793 36.41 -13.61 -11.41
N LEU A 794 36.09 -12.61 -12.24
CA LEU A 794 36.95 -12.22 -13.37
C LEU A 794 38.28 -11.60 -12.91
N ARG A 795 38.30 -10.82 -11.82
CA ARG A 795 39.54 -10.31 -11.23
C ARG A 795 40.41 -11.43 -10.70
N GLU A 796 39.84 -12.41 -10.02
CA GLU A 796 40.55 -13.58 -9.50
C GLU A 796 41.03 -14.51 -10.63
N LEU A 797 40.29 -14.60 -11.74
CA LEU A 797 40.69 -15.42 -12.90
C LEU A 797 41.81 -14.79 -13.73
N ARG A 798 41.96 -13.46 -13.70
CA ARG A 798 42.94 -12.71 -14.50
C ARG A 798 44.40 -13.21 -14.34
N PRO A 799 44.95 -13.42 -13.12
CA PRO A 799 46.33 -13.91 -12.97
C PRO A 799 46.55 -15.28 -13.59
N TRP A 800 45.53 -16.13 -13.58
CA TRP A 800 45.58 -17.47 -14.20
C TRP A 800 45.53 -17.38 -15.73
N ALA A 801 44.72 -16.45 -16.26
CA ALA A 801 44.60 -16.20 -17.69
C ALA A 801 45.89 -15.58 -18.26
N ASP A 802 46.55 -14.69 -17.52
CA ASP A 802 47.80 -14.09 -17.94
C ASP A 802 49.00 -15.10 -17.98
N LEU A 803 48.89 -16.23 -17.25
CA LEU A 803 49.87 -17.30 -17.22
C LEU A 803 49.58 -18.42 -18.21
N ASN A 804 48.40 -18.46 -18.83
CA ASN A 804 47.98 -19.57 -19.71
C ASN A 804 47.50 -19.02 -21.06
N SER A 805 48.30 -19.28 -22.12
CA SER A 805 48.02 -18.80 -23.47
C SER A 805 46.73 -19.29 -24.09
N ASN A 806 46.17 -20.43 -23.63
CA ASN A 806 44.91 -20.96 -24.10
C ASN A 806 43.71 -20.38 -23.34
N LEU A 807 43.91 -19.90 -22.10
CA LEU A 807 42.89 -19.33 -21.27
C LEU A 807 42.72 -17.81 -21.51
N ALA A 808 43.78 -17.12 -21.92
CA ALA A 808 43.78 -15.69 -22.16
C ALA A 808 42.72 -15.22 -23.19
N PRO A 809 42.53 -15.87 -24.36
CA PRO A 809 41.47 -15.49 -25.30
C PRO A 809 40.07 -15.67 -24.73
N LEU A 810 39.81 -16.78 -24.06
CA LEU A 810 38.53 -17.09 -23.44
C LEU A 810 38.20 -16.10 -22.32
N TYR A 811 39.19 -15.76 -21.51
CA TYR A 811 39.03 -14.70 -20.49
C TYR A 811 38.68 -13.35 -21.10
N GLN A 812 39.34 -12.96 -22.18
CA GLN A 812 39.01 -11.69 -22.87
C GLN A 812 37.62 -11.71 -23.46
N GLU A 813 37.20 -12.83 -24.04
CA GLU A 813 35.83 -12.98 -24.57
C GLU A 813 34.77 -12.89 -23.45
N ILE A 814 34.94 -13.59 -22.33
CA ILE A 814 34.04 -13.54 -21.18
C ILE A 814 34.01 -12.14 -20.60
N ARG A 815 35.15 -11.50 -20.46
CA ARG A 815 35.25 -10.13 -19.97
C ARG A 815 34.53 -9.14 -20.86
N ASN A 816 34.74 -9.20 -22.18
CA ASN A 816 34.07 -8.33 -23.14
C ASN A 816 32.53 -8.52 -23.10
N ASN A 817 32.07 -9.77 -23.07
CA ASN A 817 30.63 -10.07 -22.96
C ASN A 817 30.04 -9.57 -21.62
N PHE A 818 30.81 -9.66 -20.55
CA PHE A 818 30.41 -9.16 -19.25
C PHE A 818 30.40 -7.63 -19.20
N ASP A 819 31.43 -6.95 -19.73
CA ASP A 819 31.49 -5.49 -19.82
C ASP A 819 30.35 -4.93 -20.69
N HIS A 820 29.93 -5.64 -21.73
CA HIS A 820 28.72 -5.32 -22.50
C HIS A 820 27.44 -5.47 -21.69
N LEU A 821 27.28 -6.58 -20.95
CA LEU A 821 26.13 -6.80 -20.07
C LEU A 821 26.05 -5.75 -18.97
N ASP A 822 27.15 -5.44 -18.34
CA ASP A 822 27.29 -4.41 -17.30
C ASP A 822 26.98 -3.01 -17.86
N GLY A 823 27.48 -2.71 -19.08
CA GLY A 823 27.12 -1.47 -19.79
C GLY A 823 25.61 -1.33 -20.02
N HIS A 824 24.94 -2.41 -20.44
CA HIS A 824 23.49 -2.40 -20.63
C HIS A 824 22.73 -2.22 -19.32
N LEU A 825 23.17 -2.82 -18.23
CA LEU A 825 22.52 -2.69 -16.92
C LEU A 825 22.77 -1.33 -16.27
N ASN A 826 23.96 -0.73 -16.46
CA ASN A 826 24.23 0.64 -16.04
C ASN A 826 23.37 1.69 -16.77
N LEU A 827 22.86 1.37 -17.97
CA LEU A 827 21.93 2.24 -18.68
C LEU A 827 20.55 2.33 -18.01
N PHE A 828 20.16 1.36 -17.18
CA PHE A 828 18.94 1.42 -16.37
C PHE A 828 19.10 2.24 -15.08
N THR A 829 20.32 2.53 -14.65
CA THR A 829 20.61 3.30 -13.43
C THR A 829 20.01 4.73 -13.45
N PRO A 830 20.00 5.48 -14.56
CA PRO A 830 19.32 6.78 -14.63
C PRO A 830 17.81 6.72 -14.40
N LEU A 831 17.19 5.55 -14.65
CA LEU A 831 15.74 5.33 -14.47
C LEU A 831 15.35 5.18 -13.00
N GLN A 832 16.27 4.83 -12.11
CA GLN A 832 16.06 4.56 -10.68
C GLN A 832 16.26 5.80 -9.79
N ARG A 833 17.04 6.80 -10.23
CA ARG A 833 17.46 7.94 -9.39
C ARG A 833 16.38 9.00 -9.25
N ARG A 834 15.20 8.67 -8.73
CA ARG A 834 14.02 9.56 -8.64
C ARG A 834 14.00 10.55 -7.49
N LEU A 835 14.86 10.49 -6.47
CA LEU A 835 14.46 11.11 -5.20
C LEU A 835 15.18 12.40 -4.78
N TYR A 836 16.33 12.81 -5.27
CA TYR A 836 16.96 14.06 -4.82
C TYR A 836 17.96 14.65 -5.83
N ARG A 837 17.49 15.14 -7.01
CA ARG A 837 18.41 15.91 -7.85
C ARG A 837 17.78 17.17 -8.39
N LYS A 838 18.58 18.23 -8.40
CA LYS A 838 18.30 19.44 -9.16
C LYS A 838 18.22 19.07 -10.65
N PRO A 839 17.34 19.71 -11.44
CA PRO A 839 17.32 19.53 -12.88
C PRO A 839 18.72 19.86 -13.43
N ILE A 840 19.19 19.06 -14.38
CA ILE A 840 20.48 19.25 -15.05
C ILE A 840 20.26 19.62 -16.50
N GLU A 841 21.27 20.23 -17.13
CA GLU A 841 21.27 20.45 -18.56
C GLU A 841 21.45 19.11 -19.27
N ILE A 842 20.51 18.75 -20.15
CA ILE A 842 20.50 17.55 -20.97
C ILE A 842 20.60 17.98 -22.43
N LYS A 843 21.62 17.51 -23.15
CA LYS A 843 21.82 17.79 -24.56
C LYS A 843 21.20 16.69 -25.43
N GLY A 844 20.73 17.06 -26.62
CA GLY A 844 20.25 16.09 -27.59
C GLY A 844 21.33 15.07 -27.99
N SER A 845 22.59 15.46 -28.00
CA SER A 845 23.74 14.57 -28.19
C SER A 845 23.82 13.46 -27.14
N ASP A 846 23.48 13.75 -25.86
CA ASP A 846 23.52 12.79 -24.77
C ASP A 846 22.38 11.80 -24.91
N ILE A 847 21.17 12.28 -25.27
CA ILE A 847 20.01 11.44 -25.57
C ILE A 847 20.31 10.51 -26.75
N LEU A 848 20.87 11.03 -27.83
CA LEU A 848 21.24 10.25 -29.00
C LEU A 848 22.27 9.16 -28.67
N HIS A 849 23.30 9.49 -27.91
CA HIS A 849 24.31 8.55 -27.49
C HIS A 849 23.69 7.42 -26.62
N TYR A 850 22.85 7.80 -25.68
CA TYR A 850 22.14 6.86 -24.81
C TYR A 850 21.26 5.88 -25.59
N VAL A 851 20.43 6.40 -26.50
CA VAL A 851 19.52 5.60 -27.33
C VAL A 851 20.27 4.70 -28.30
N LYS A 852 21.32 5.23 -28.97
CA LYS A 852 22.16 4.42 -29.87
C LYS A 852 22.80 3.26 -29.13
N THR A 853 23.35 3.50 -27.94
CA THR A 853 24.01 2.45 -27.14
C THR A 853 22.99 1.39 -26.72
N LEU A 854 21.78 1.78 -26.33
CA LEU A 854 20.75 0.85 -25.87
C LEU A 854 20.17 -0.02 -27.00
N PHE A 855 19.96 0.55 -28.16
CA PHE A 855 19.25 -0.15 -29.25
C PHE A 855 20.16 -0.62 -30.40
N ASP A 856 21.49 -0.44 -30.38
CA ASP A 856 22.41 -0.74 -31.49
C ASP A 856 22.22 -2.17 -32.04
N VAL A 857 22.17 -3.18 -31.18
CA VAL A 857 21.99 -4.58 -31.59
C VAL A 857 20.62 -4.80 -32.27
N ARG A 858 19.57 -4.18 -31.72
CA ARG A 858 18.21 -4.34 -32.24
C ARG A 858 18.00 -3.56 -33.56
N LEU A 859 18.56 -2.36 -33.65
CA LEU A 859 18.53 -1.55 -34.88
C LEU A 859 19.21 -2.30 -36.03
N LYS A 860 20.42 -2.82 -35.80
CA LYS A 860 21.16 -3.64 -36.77
C LYS A 860 20.41 -4.93 -37.15
N ARG A 861 19.85 -5.65 -36.18
CA ARG A 861 19.11 -6.90 -36.43
C ARG A 861 17.88 -6.70 -37.32
N HIS A 862 17.17 -5.59 -37.17
CA HIS A 862 15.95 -5.30 -37.92
C HIS A 862 16.17 -4.38 -39.14
N GLY A 863 17.40 -3.96 -39.39
CA GLY A 863 17.76 -3.08 -40.49
C GLY A 863 17.15 -1.69 -40.38
N VAL A 864 16.97 -1.18 -39.13
CA VAL A 864 16.39 0.14 -38.85
C VAL A 864 17.51 1.17 -38.75
N GLN A 865 17.43 2.25 -39.50
CA GLN A 865 18.37 3.36 -39.43
C GLN A 865 17.88 4.41 -38.43
N LEU A 866 18.76 4.80 -37.46
CA LEU A 866 18.53 5.88 -36.52
C LEU A 866 19.36 7.09 -36.94
N ALA A 867 18.72 8.15 -37.43
CA ALA A 867 19.32 9.41 -37.81
C ALA A 867 18.94 10.54 -36.83
N ALA A 868 19.84 11.50 -36.64
CA ALA A 868 19.55 12.71 -35.88
C ALA A 868 20.07 13.92 -36.67
N THR A 869 19.34 15.04 -36.61
CA THR A 869 19.74 16.31 -37.23
C THR A 869 20.74 17.05 -36.32
N GLU A 870 21.49 17.98 -36.90
CA GLU A 870 22.37 18.87 -36.11
C GLU A 870 21.55 19.68 -35.09
N ASN A 871 20.36 20.16 -35.46
CA ASN A 871 19.46 20.87 -34.57
C ASN A 871 19.08 20.04 -33.32
N PHE A 872 18.89 18.73 -33.48
CA PHE A 872 18.61 17.85 -32.37
C PHE A 872 19.82 17.68 -31.44
N THR A 873 21.01 17.46 -32.00
CA THR A 873 22.23 17.23 -31.20
C THR A 873 22.66 18.47 -30.41
N ASP A 874 22.43 19.67 -30.95
CA ASP A 874 22.81 20.95 -30.37
C ASP A 874 21.76 21.46 -29.35
N MET A 875 20.53 20.94 -29.42
CA MET A 875 19.49 21.33 -28.47
C MET A 875 19.84 20.90 -27.05
N ALA A 876 19.76 21.85 -26.11
CA ALA A 876 19.94 21.62 -24.69
C ALA A 876 18.66 22.00 -23.92
N THR A 877 18.30 21.21 -22.94
CA THR A 877 17.15 21.45 -22.06
C THR A 877 17.50 21.18 -20.60
N HIS A 878 16.84 21.89 -19.69
CA HIS A 878 16.96 21.61 -18.25
C HIS A 878 15.83 20.65 -17.82
N GLY A 879 16.20 19.54 -17.22
CA GLY A 879 15.25 18.54 -16.79
C GLY A 879 15.90 17.37 -16.06
N PHE A 880 15.11 16.34 -15.76
CA PHE A 880 15.60 15.14 -15.10
C PHE A 880 15.87 14.04 -16.15
N PRO A 881 17.10 13.49 -16.22
CA PRO A 881 17.38 12.35 -17.10
C PRO A 881 16.46 11.17 -16.86
N SER A 882 16.02 10.96 -15.62
CA SER A 882 15.08 9.91 -15.25
C SER A 882 13.66 10.09 -15.84
N THR A 883 13.32 11.26 -16.32
CA THR A 883 12.06 11.54 -17.03
C THR A 883 12.25 11.50 -18.54
N LEU A 884 13.24 12.22 -19.07
CA LEU A 884 13.40 12.34 -20.52
C LEU A 884 13.90 11.04 -21.20
N TYR A 885 14.91 10.36 -20.64
CA TYR A 885 15.47 9.16 -21.27
C TYR A 885 14.44 8.02 -21.42
N PRO A 886 13.60 7.69 -20.41
CA PRO A 886 12.56 6.69 -20.58
C PRO A 886 11.53 7.01 -21.65
N VAL A 887 11.20 8.29 -21.84
CA VAL A 887 10.27 8.74 -22.89
C VAL A 887 10.82 8.42 -24.27
N PHE A 888 12.09 8.79 -24.54
CA PHE A 888 12.74 8.45 -25.81
C PHE A 888 12.85 6.93 -25.99
N VAL A 889 13.19 6.18 -24.94
CA VAL A 889 13.25 4.72 -24.99
C VAL A 889 11.91 4.12 -25.38
N ASN A 890 10.82 4.55 -24.75
CA ASN A 890 9.47 4.04 -25.05
C ASN A 890 9.04 4.32 -26.49
N ILE A 891 9.29 5.53 -26.98
CA ILE A 891 8.90 5.91 -28.36
C ILE A 891 9.73 5.13 -29.38
N ILE A 892 11.04 5.00 -29.14
CA ILE A 892 11.95 4.29 -30.07
C ILE A 892 11.72 2.78 -30.02
N ASP A 893 11.45 2.18 -28.85
CA ASP A 893 11.06 0.76 -28.76
C ASP A 893 9.78 0.48 -29.56
N ASN A 894 8.78 1.35 -29.45
CA ASN A 894 7.56 1.25 -30.22
C ASN A 894 7.83 1.43 -31.74
N ALA A 895 8.68 2.38 -32.12
CA ALA A 895 9.05 2.57 -33.52
C ALA A 895 9.75 1.32 -34.10
N ILE A 896 10.73 0.75 -33.39
CA ILE A 896 11.42 -0.47 -33.81
C ILE A 896 10.43 -1.63 -33.96
N PHE A 897 9.46 -1.76 -33.04
CA PHE A 897 8.46 -2.82 -33.11
C PHE A 897 7.62 -2.73 -34.38
N TRP A 898 7.16 -1.55 -34.76
CA TRP A 898 6.32 -1.36 -35.97
C TRP A 898 7.13 -1.41 -37.26
N LEU A 899 8.44 -1.11 -37.23
CA LEU A 899 9.33 -1.17 -38.38
C LEU A 899 9.89 -2.57 -38.65
N LYS A 900 9.95 -3.49 -37.65
CA LYS A 900 10.65 -4.76 -37.81
C LYS A 900 10.17 -5.59 -39.01
N ASP A 901 8.86 -5.63 -39.25
CA ASP A 901 8.22 -6.46 -40.29
C ASP A 901 7.83 -5.65 -41.54
N LEU A 902 8.16 -4.34 -41.61
CA LEU A 902 7.86 -3.49 -42.72
C LEU A 902 8.75 -3.86 -43.93
N GLN A 903 8.16 -3.84 -45.16
CA GLN A 903 8.93 -3.93 -46.40
C GLN A 903 9.13 -2.51 -46.94
N GLY A 904 10.35 -2.01 -46.99
CA GLY A 904 10.71 -0.66 -47.47
C GLY A 904 11.74 0.01 -46.57
N GLU A 905 11.80 1.32 -46.65
CA GLU A 905 12.73 2.12 -45.84
C GLU A 905 12.33 2.12 -44.37
N LYS A 906 13.26 1.71 -43.52
CA LYS A 906 13.06 1.61 -42.06
C LYS A 906 13.92 2.66 -41.38
N GLN A 907 13.34 3.84 -41.16
CA GLN A 907 14.07 4.95 -40.57
C GLN A 907 13.37 5.49 -39.31
N ILE A 908 14.15 5.86 -38.33
CA ILE A 908 13.75 6.66 -37.16
C ILE A 908 14.60 7.93 -37.22
N LYS A 909 13.94 9.09 -37.22
CA LYS A 909 14.59 10.41 -37.28
C LYS A 909 14.32 11.18 -35.99
N LEU A 910 15.39 11.69 -35.39
CA LEU A 910 15.34 12.63 -34.27
C LEU A 910 15.63 14.04 -34.80
N ASP A 911 14.76 14.99 -34.48
CA ASP A 911 14.85 16.37 -34.99
C ASP A 911 14.46 17.38 -33.89
N SER A 912 14.76 18.65 -34.07
CA SER A 912 14.37 19.73 -33.16
C SER A 912 14.21 21.04 -33.92
N ASP A 913 13.27 21.87 -33.46
CA ASP A 913 13.10 23.25 -33.88
C ASP A 913 13.69 24.27 -32.89
N GLY A 914 14.47 23.80 -31.90
CA GLY A 914 15.04 24.62 -30.84
C GLY A 914 14.08 24.90 -29.67
N LYS A 915 12.81 24.48 -29.79
CA LYS A 915 11.78 24.59 -28.73
C LYS A 915 11.11 23.26 -28.42
N SER A 916 11.17 22.30 -29.34
CA SER A 916 10.52 20.99 -29.21
C SER A 916 11.43 19.91 -29.73
N PHE A 917 11.30 18.69 -29.19
CA PHE A 917 11.87 17.50 -29.79
C PHE A 917 10.87 16.79 -30.69
N PHE A 918 11.31 16.35 -31.86
CA PHE A 918 10.53 15.56 -32.79
C PHE A 918 11.15 14.17 -32.96
N ILE A 919 10.31 13.13 -32.86
CA ILE A 919 10.72 11.73 -33.03
C ILE A 919 9.81 11.14 -34.10
N SER A 920 10.34 10.95 -35.30
CA SER A 920 9.60 10.46 -36.46
C SER A 920 10.03 9.06 -36.85
N ASN A 921 9.12 8.26 -37.38
CA ASN A 921 9.46 6.96 -37.98
C ASN A 921 8.68 6.74 -39.28
N THR A 922 9.20 5.84 -40.16
CA THR A 922 8.60 5.48 -41.44
C THR A 922 7.60 4.30 -41.36
N GLY A 923 7.15 3.94 -40.15
CA GLY A 923 6.21 2.86 -39.90
C GLY A 923 4.76 3.19 -40.31
N PRO A 924 3.81 2.34 -39.98
CA PRO A 924 2.40 2.65 -40.20
C PRO A 924 2.00 3.88 -39.37
N GLY A 925 1.24 4.77 -40.00
CA GLY A 925 0.70 5.98 -39.40
C GLY A 925 -0.33 5.65 -38.30
N ILE A 926 -0.57 6.60 -37.41
CA ILE A 926 -1.64 6.55 -36.41
C ILE A 926 -2.84 7.31 -36.97
N HIS A 927 -4.02 6.73 -36.90
CA HIS A 927 -5.23 7.38 -37.44
C HIS A 927 -5.59 8.62 -36.59
N ALA A 928 -6.07 9.71 -37.20
CA ALA A 928 -6.35 10.97 -36.49
C ALA A 928 -7.27 10.82 -35.25
N ARG A 929 -8.23 9.90 -35.31
CA ARG A 929 -9.12 9.58 -34.20
C ARG A 929 -8.41 9.01 -32.96
N ASP A 930 -7.20 8.46 -33.13
CA ASP A 930 -6.46 7.81 -32.07
C ASP A 930 -5.34 8.69 -31.47
N TYR A 931 -5.15 9.93 -31.98
CA TYR A 931 -4.05 10.80 -31.56
C TYR A 931 -4.01 11.09 -30.06
N GLU A 932 -5.17 11.26 -29.43
CA GLU A 932 -5.25 11.40 -27.97
C GLU A 932 -5.30 10.05 -27.25
N SER A 933 -6.02 9.09 -27.83
CA SER A 933 -6.23 7.78 -27.23
C SER A 933 -4.96 6.95 -27.05
N VAL A 934 -3.93 7.15 -27.90
CA VAL A 934 -2.64 6.43 -27.74
C VAL A 934 -1.90 6.80 -26.46
N PHE A 935 -2.22 7.94 -25.84
CA PHE A 935 -1.66 8.36 -24.56
C PHE A 935 -2.52 7.97 -23.36
N GLU A 936 -3.64 7.31 -23.59
CA GLU A 936 -4.49 6.85 -22.51
C GLU A 936 -4.04 5.48 -22.00
N GLN A 937 -4.35 5.23 -20.76
CA GLN A 937 -3.98 4.00 -20.11
C GLN A 937 -4.69 2.80 -20.73
N GLY A 938 -3.95 1.72 -20.97
CA GLY A 938 -4.49 0.47 -21.49
C GLY A 938 -4.71 0.49 -23.03
N PHE A 939 -4.54 1.62 -23.70
CA PHE A 939 -4.65 1.66 -25.17
C PHE A 939 -3.41 1.03 -25.81
N SER A 940 -3.59 -0.06 -26.54
CA SER A 940 -2.54 -0.72 -27.30
C SER A 940 -3.10 -1.41 -28.55
N ARG A 941 -2.50 -1.13 -29.69
CA ARG A 941 -2.72 -1.92 -30.92
C ARG A 941 -1.64 -2.98 -31.13
N LYS A 942 -0.66 -3.06 -30.21
CA LYS A 942 0.41 -4.07 -30.23
C LYS A 942 -0.14 -5.37 -29.65
N PRO A 943 -0.09 -6.52 -30.37
CA PRO A 943 -0.51 -7.79 -29.83
C PRO A 943 0.23 -8.11 -28.51
N GLY A 944 -0.52 -8.32 -27.41
CA GLY A 944 0.03 -8.54 -26.07
C GLY A 944 0.58 -7.29 -25.39
N GLY A 945 0.41 -6.10 -25.98
CA GLY A 945 0.82 -4.83 -25.38
C GLY A 945 -0.15 -4.38 -24.29
N ARG A 946 0.39 -3.95 -23.14
CA ARG A 946 -0.39 -3.46 -21.98
C ARG A 946 -0.88 -2.02 -22.12
N GLY A 947 -0.46 -1.28 -23.15
CA GLY A 947 -0.86 0.12 -23.38
C GLY A 947 -0.40 1.12 -22.31
N LEU A 948 0.69 0.83 -21.60
CA LEU A 948 1.17 1.66 -20.48
C LEU A 948 2.31 2.63 -20.87
N GLY A 949 3.10 2.32 -21.92
CA GLY A 949 4.33 3.05 -22.23
C GLY A 949 4.09 4.54 -22.52
N LEU A 950 3.28 4.88 -23.52
CA LEU A 950 3.01 6.27 -23.90
C LEU A 950 2.21 7.02 -22.83
N PHE A 951 1.29 6.35 -22.13
CA PHE A 951 0.59 6.91 -20.98
C PHE A 951 1.55 7.35 -19.88
N ILE A 952 2.48 6.48 -19.46
CA ILE A 952 3.49 6.78 -18.43
C ILE A 952 4.41 7.90 -18.92
N SER A 953 4.80 7.88 -20.19
CA SER A 953 5.63 8.93 -20.80
C SER A 953 4.95 10.29 -20.71
N ARG A 954 3.68 10.41 -21.08
CA ARG A 954 2.92 11.67 -21.01
C ARG A 954 2.73 12.14 -19.57
N LYS A 955 2.38 11.21 -18.66
CA LYS A 955 2.20 11.51 -17.22
C LYS A 955 3.51 12.01 -16.58
N ALA A 956 4.64 11.43 -16.96
CA ALA A 956 5.95 11.83 -16.45
C ALA A 956 6.36 13.22 -16.97
N LEU A 957 6.16 13.49 -18.25
CA LEU A 957 6.44 14.79 -18.87
C LEU A 957 5.58 15.91 -18.27
N ARG A 958 4.28 15.68 -18.10
CA ARG A 958 3.35 16.68 -17.53
C ARG A 958 3.70 17.08 -16.09
N LYS A 959 4.29 16.18 -15.29
CA LYS A 959 4.80 16.52 -13.95
C LYS A 959 5.95 17.53 -13.98
N GLU A 960 6.63 17.66 -15.08
CA GLU A 960 7.77 18.56 -15.27
C GLU A 960 7.46 19.74 -16.22
N GLY A 961 6.17 20.03 -16.45
CA GLY A 961 5.76 21.15 -17.32
C GLY A 961 6.00 20.90 -18.80
N MET A 962 6.07 19.63 -19.21
CA MET A 962 6.19 19.23 -20.62
C MET A 962 4.97 18.41 -21.06
N ASP A 963 4.68 18.32 -22.34
CA ASP A 963 3.68 17.40 -22.89
C ASP A 963 4.20 16.72 -24.15
N ILE A 964 3.58 15.61 -24.51
CA ILE A 964 3.85 14.86 -25.74
C ILE A 964 2.58 14.75 -26.56
N ASN A 965 2.69 15.06 -27.85
CA ASN A 965 1.58 15.02 -28.80
C ASN A 965 2.03 14.35 -30.09
N ILE A 966 1.06 13.98 -30.94
CA ILE A 966 1.32 13.50 -32.29
C ILE A 966 1.11 14.68 -33.23
N VAL A 967 2.10 14.91 -34.11
CA VAL A 967 1.97 15.91 -35.16
C VAL A 967 1.01 15.38 -36.23
N PRO A 968 -0.11 16.10 -36.56
CA PRO A 968 -1.04 15.67 -37.56
C PRO A 968 -0.35 15.49 -38.92
N SER A 969 -0.65 14.39 -39.62
CA SER A 969 -0.11 14.12 -40.95
C SER A 969 -1.21 13.59 -41.86
N ASP A 970 -1.27 14.08 -43.09
CA ASP A 970 -2.18 13.59 -44.16
C ASP A 970 -1.66 12.29 -44.79
N SER A 971 -0.43 11.86 -44.44
CA SER A 971 0.17 10.62 -44.93
C SER A 971 -0.29 9.42 -44.12
N PRO A 972 -0.71 8.30 -44.74
CA PRO A 972 -1.00 7.08 -44.06
C PRO A 972 0.25 6.33 -43.53
N VAL A 973 1.44 6.84 -43.88
CA VAL A 973 2.76 6.28 -43.56
C VAL A 973 3.54 7.30 -42.75
N GLY A 974 4.13 6.79 -41.67
CA GLY A 974 4.93 7.59 -40.73
C GLY A 974 4.11 8.17 -39.57
N VAL A 975 4.76 8.33 -38.45
CA VAL A 975 4.24 9.04 -37.29
C VAL A 975 5.35 9.91 -36.69
N THR A 976 4.96 11.11 -36.26
CA THR A 976 5.87 12.06 -35.60
C THR A 976 5.32 12.40 -34.20
N PHE A 977 6.08 12.09 -33.18
CA PHE A 977 5.83 12.52 -31.80
C PHE A 977 6.57 13.85 -31.58
N GLN A 978 5.90 14.80 -30.95
CA GLN A 978 6.44 16.09 -30.56
C GLN A 978 6.40 16.21 -29.05
N ILE A 979 7.55 16.51 -28.40
CA ILE A 979 7.65 16.83 -26.99
C ILE A 979 7.86 18.34 -26.86
N THR A 980 6.91 19.01 -26.17
CA THR A 980 6.87 20.47 -26.01
C THR A 980 6.86 20.84 -24.54
N TRP A 981 7.36 22.04 -24.21
CA TRP A 981 7.18 22.65 -22.90
C TRP A 981 5.81 23.34 -22.88
N SER A 982 5.01 23.10 -21.84
CA SER A 982 3.78 23.86 -21.62
C SER A 982 4.19 25.32 -21.34
N ASN A 983 3.84 26.23 -22.23
CA ASN A 983 3.91 27.64 -21.92
C ASN A 983 2.97 27.92 -20.75
N GLU A 984 3.49 28.50 -19.63
CA GLU A 984 2.67 29.21 -18.65
C GLU A 984 1.80 30.29 -19.28
#